data_c52a8f8f8ba027598e77383ea119b4bc
#
_entry.id   c52a8f8f8ba027598e77383ea119b4bc
#
_cell.length_a   1.000
_cell.length_b   1.000
_cell.length_c   1.000
_cell.angle_alpha   90.00
_cell.angle_beta   90.00
_cell.angle_gamma   90.00
#
_symmetry.space_group_name_H-M   'P 1'
#
loop_
_entity.id
_entity.type
_entity.pdbx_description
1 polymer ?
#
loop_
_entity_poly.entity_id
_entity_poly.type
_entity_poly.pdbx_seq_one_letter_code
_entity_poly.pdbx_strand_id
1 'polypeptide(L)'
;MPSFSRPLEETLHRAVAYANERRHEYATLEHLLLALIDDPDASVVMSACNVDLAALKVALTLYVDNDLAALTTPDGDDAKPTAGFQRVIQRAVIHVQSSGREEVSGANVLVAIFSERESHAAYFLQEQDMTRYDAVNYIAHGIAKRPGASETRPAKATSPEEAEDAAAAKSGNEALEAYCVDLNEKSRQGKVDPLIGRQSEVERSIQILCRRTKNNPLLVGDPGVGKTAIAEGLARKIVNGEVPDVLADATIFSLDMGSLLAGTRYRGDFEERLKQVVKELETHDNAILFIDEIHTVIGAGATSGGAMDASNLLKPALASGTLRCMGSTTYKEYRQHFEKDRALARRFQKIDVHEPTVEDTVKILRGLKSYYETHHKVRYTDAAIRTAVELSSRYMSDRKLPDKAIDVIDEAGASQMLLPESRRKKTIGQKEVEAVIARMARIPPKSVSKSDTESLKELKGDLERVVYGQEQAIEQVSSAMKLARAGLREANKPIGSFLFSGPTGVGKTEVAKQLAATLGIEMLRFDMSEYMERHTVSRLIGAPPGYVGHDQGGLLSDAVDQNPHAVVLLDEIEKAHPDVYNILLQVMDNGMLTDALGKKVDFRNVVLIMTTNAGAADNARAAIGFGRGKVEGEDEKAIQRLFTPEFRNRLDAIITFKALDADTIRQVVTKFILQLEAQLGDRNITLELTDEATDWLAKNGFDELYGARPLGRVIQEHIKKPLAEDILFGRLTKGGHVKVALKDGKIVFDISGTETAAKQAAKADEDANAD
;
A
#
# COMPACT_ATOMS: atom_id res chain seq x y z
N MET A 1 -8.93 11.23 24.04
CA MET A 1 -8.41 12.55 23.65
C MET A 1 -7.60 13.07 24.80
N PRO A 2 -6.42 13.66 24.58
CA PRO A 2 -5.68 14.29 25.69
C PRO A 2 -6.53 15.36 26.35
N SER A 3 -6.47 15.45 27.69
CA SER A 3 -7.13 16.49 28.46
C SER A 3 -6.28 17.75 28.50
N PHE A 4 -6.89 18.92 28.70
CA PHE A 4 -6.14 20.14 28.97
C PHE A 4 -5.66 20.14 30.42
N SER A 5 -4.46 20.68 30.68
CA SER A 5 -4.03 20.93 32.02
C SER A 5 -4.86 22.06 32.68
N ARG A 6 -5.11 21.94 33.96
CA ARG A 6 -5.90 22.96 34.70
C ARG A 6 -5.35 24.38 34.53
N PRO A 7 -4.02 24.62 34.58
CA PRO A 7 -3.47 25.95 34.28
C PRO A 7 -3.80 26.43 32.85
N LEU A 8 -3.75 25.52 31.86
CA LEU A 8 -4.07 25.88 30.49
C LEU A 8 -5.56 26.24 30.31
N GLU A 9 -6.48 25.50 30.95
CA GLU A 9 -7.90 25.86 30.94
C GLU A 9 -8.15 27.27 31.48
N GLU A 10 -7.52 27.61 32.63
CA GLU A 10 -7.58 28.94 33.18
C GLU A 10 -6.99 30.02 32.26
N THR A 11 -5.91 29.68 31.56
CA THR A 11 -5.26 30.55 30.57
C THR A 11 -6.11 30.81 29.34
N LEU A 12 -6.79 29.77 28.80
CA LEU A 12 -7.71 29.92 27.69
C LEU A 12 -8.93 30.80 28.07
N HIS A 13 -9.48 30.61 29.26
CA HIS A 13 -10.54 31.48 29.77
C HIS A 13 -10.07 32.93 29.92
N ARG A 14 -8.85 33.14 30.38
CA ARG A 14 -8.24 34.46 30.52
C ARG A 14 -8.03 35.13 29.16
N ALA A 15 -7.63 34.38 28.13
CA ALA A 15 -7.47 34.93 26.79
C ALA A 15 -8.79 35.48 26.25
N VAL A 16 -9.90 34.76 26.45
CA VAL A 16 -11.23 35.22 26.08
C VAL A 16 -11.69 36.41 26.95
N ALA A 17 -11.42 36.36 28.24
CA ALA A 17 -11.72 37.46 29.15
C ALA A 17 -11.02 38.77 28.74
N TYR A 18 -9.76 38.72 28.32
CA TYR A 18 -9.03 39.91 27.82
C TYR A 18 -9.66 40.52 26.57
N ALA A 19 -10.25 39.71 25.70
CA ALA A 19 -11.00 40.19 24.54
C ALA A 19 -12.36 40.81 24.99
N ASN A 20 -13.06 40.17 25.92
CA ASN A 20 -14.33 40.67 26.47
C ASN A 20 -14.19 42.01 27.21
N GLU A 21 -13.14 42.14 28.03
CA GLU A 21 -12.84 43.40 28.74
C GLU A 21 -12.69 44.60 27.79
N ARG A 22 -12.15 44.34 26.60
CA ARG A 22 -11.94 45.34 25.55
C ARG A 22 -13.09 45.43 24.57
N ARG A 23 -14.15 44.65 24.78
CA ARG A 23 -15.33 44.54 23.88
C ARG A 23 -14.97 44.16 22.44
N HIS A 24 -13.96 43.33 22.27
CA HIS A 24 -13.59 42.80 20.97
C HIS A 24 -14.55 41.67 20.57
N GLU A 25 -14.97 41.63 19.28
CA GLU A 25 -15.81 40.58 18.74
C GLU A 25 -15.07 39.21 18.71
N TYR A 26 -13.75 39.23 18.53
CA TYR A 26 -12.94 38.06 18.39
C TYR A 26 -11.77 38.00 19.37
N ALA A 27 -11.56 36.82 20.00
CA ALA A 27 -10.34 36.50 20.71
C ALA A 27 -9.30 36.00 19.71
N THR A 28 -8.23 36.76 19.52
CA THR A 28 -7.13 36.49 18.55
C THR A 28 -5.96 35.76 19.19
N LEU A 29 -4.93 35.40 18.40
CA LEU A 29 -3.70 34.78 18.89
C LEU A 29 -2.89 35.71 19.83
N GLU A 30 -3.02 37.03 19.67
CA GLU A 30 -2.37 38.02 20.48
C GLU A 30 -2.97 38.05 21.91
N HIS A 31 -4.30 37.86 22.00
CA HIS A 31 -4.95 37.68 23.34
C HIS A 31 -4.51 36.37 23.99
N LEU A 32 -4.34 35.29 23.19
CA LEU A 32 -3.84 34.02 23.69
C LEU A 32 -2.41 34.12 24.19
N LEU A 33 -1.52 34.77 23.42
CA LEU A 33 -0.13 34.96 23.83
C LEU A 33 -0.03 35.84 25.08
N LEU A 34 -0.85 36.89 25.16
CA LEU A 34 -0.91 37.75 26.37
C LEU A 34 -1.32 36.94 27.63
N ALA A 35 -2.25 36.00 27.48
CA ALA A 35 -2.65 35.12 28.58
C ALA A 35 -1.58 34.06 28.92
N LEU A 36 -0.84 33.58 27.90
CA LEU A 36 0.26 32.59 28.08
C LEU A 36 1.48 33.18 28.82
N ILE A 37 1.66 34.48 28.81
CA ILE A 37 2.72 35.13 29.64
C ILE A 37 2.53 34.84 31.14
N ASP A 38 1.28 34.76 31.56
CA ASP A 38 0.92 34.49 32.95
C ASP A 38 0.61 32.99 33.21
N ASP A 39 0.83 32.10 32.22
CA ASP A 39 0.72 30.66 32.34
C ASP A 39 2.01 30.08 32.95
N PRO A 40 1.93 29.21 33.97
CA PRO A 40 3.13 28.70 34.65
C PRO A 40 4.06 27.91 33.73
N ASP A 41 3.54 27.10 32.83
CA ASP A 41 4.36 26.25 31.94
C ASP A 41 4.94 27.07 30.78
N ALA A 42 4.14 27.94 30.17
CA ALA A 42 4.58 28.74 29.03
C ALA A 42 5.58 29.84 29.48
N SER A 43 5.37 30.48 30.66
CA SER A 43 6.25 31.51 31.16
C SER A 43 7.65 30.99 31.50
N VAL A 44 7.76 29.76 32.02
CA VAL A 44 9.04 29.10 32.27
C VAL A 44 9.79 28.87 30.96
N VAL A 45 9.11 28.38 29.90
CA VAL A 45 9.71 28.17 28.59
C VAL A 45 10.17 29.48 27.95
N MET A 46 9.35 30.53 28.00
CA MET A 46 9.71 31.87 27.49
C MET A 46 10.90 32.44 28.21
N SER A 47 10.92 32.36 29.55
CA SER A 47 12.04 32.84 30.37
C SER A 47 13.34 32.06 30.10
N ALA A 48 13.25 30.76 29.96
CA ALA A 48 14.40 29.92 29.59
C ALA A 48 14.96 30.23 28.18
N CYS A 49 14.08 30.68 27.28
CA CYS A 49 14.46 31.15 25.95
C CYS A 49 14.93 32.62 25.91
N ASN A 50 15.17 33.24 27.08
CA ASN A 50 15.66 34.61 27.21
C ASN A 50 14.67 35.70 26.77
N VAL A 51 13.36 35.43 26.78
CA VAL A 51 12.32 36.42 26.52
C VAL A 51 12.11 37.32 27.72
N ASP A 52 12.09 38.64 27.49
CA ASP A 52 11.67 39.61 28.51
C ASP A 52 10.13 39.64 28.60
N LEU A 53 9.57 38.91 29.57
CA LEU A 53 8.13 38.80 29.78
C LEU A 53 7.45 40.13 30.03
N ALA A 54 8.14 41.06 30.71
CA ALA A 54 7.60 42.38 31.03
C ALA A 54 7.51 43.26 29.77
N ALA A 55 8.57 43.27 28.95
CA ALA A 55 8.60 44.00 27.70
C ALA A 55 7.59 43.42 26.71
N LEU A 56 7.50 42.08 26.62
CA LEU A 56 6.54 41.38 25.73
C LEU A 56 5.09 41.68 26.13
N LYS A 57 4.80 41.70 27.44
CA LYS A 57 3.46 42.01 27.97
C LYS A 57 3.04 43.45 27.62
N VAL A 58 3.95 44.42 27.76
CA VAL A 58 3.71 45.81 27.37
C VAL A 58 3.45 45.97 25.91
N ALA A 59 4.30 45.34 25.05
CA ALA A 59 4.16 45.42 23.61
C ALA A 59 2.84 44.78 23.10
N LEU A 60 2.47 43.62 23.64
CA LEU A 60 1.20 42.97 23.32
C LEU A 60 -0.02 43.75 23.79
N THR A 61 0.06 44.35 25.00
CA THR A 61 -1.05 45.15 25.50
C THR A 61 -1.25 46.38 24.65
N LEU A 62 -0.19 47.08 24.24
CA LEU A 62 -0.28 48.21 23.33
C LEU A 62 -0.85 47.84 21.97
N TYR A 63 -0.43 46.70 21.44
CA TYR A 63 -0.95 46.19 20.16
C TYR A 63 -2.45 45.86 20.26
N VAL A 64 -2.86 45.14 21.30
CA VAL A 64 -4.25 44.76 21.52
C VAL A 64 -5.13 46.00 21.72
N ASP A 65 -4.64 47.00 22.44
CA ASP A 65 -5.43 48.21 22.75
C ASP A 65 -5.51 49.20 21.57
N ASN A 66 -4.49 49.28 20.69
CA ASN A 66 -4.44 50.25 19.60
C ASN A 66 -4.73 49.65 18.24
N ASP A 67 -4.04 48.58 17.86
CA ASP A 67 -4.12 48.01 16.51
C ASP A 67 -5.34 47.11 16.34
N LEU A 68 -5.82 46.45 17.39
CA LEU A 68 -7.06 45.69 17.39
C LEU A 68 -8.31 46.48 17.79
N ALA A 69 -8.19 47.79 18.01
CA ALA A 69 -9.36 48.67 18.34
C ALA A 69 -10.49 48.64 17.32
N ALA A 70 -10.19 48.27 16.04
CA ALA A 70 -11.19 48.10 14.98
C ALA A 70 -12.08 46.87 15.18
N LEU A 71 -11.73 45.94 16.08
CA LEU A 71 -12.51 44.73 16.37
C LEU A 71 -13.58 44.96 17.46
N THR A 72 -13.72 46.18 17.98
CA THR A 72 -14.70 46.50 19.02
C THR A 72 -16.15 46.52 18.48
N THR A 73 -17.07 45.82 19.18
CA THR A 73 -18.50 45.82 18.87
C THR A 73 -19.30 46.62 19.88
N PRO A 74 -20.37 47.32 19.43
CA PRO A 74 -21.31 48.02 20.35
C PRO A 74 -22.20 47.05 21.13
N ASP A 75 -22.45 45.85 20.56
CA ASP A 75 -23.31 44.83 21.15
C ASP A 75 -22.47 43.95 22.11
N GLY A 76 -22.94 43.78 23.33
CA GLY A 76 -22.23 43.13 24.43
C GLY A 76 -22.18 41.58 24.33
N ASP A 77 -21.96 41.02 23.14
CA ASP A 77 -21.81 39.61 22.93
C ASP A 77 -20.40 39.14 23.37
N ASP A 78 -20.29 37.91 23.89
CA ASP A 78 -19.03 37.29 24.26
C ASP A 78 -18.09 37.08 23.05
N ALA A 79 -16.82 37.41 23.21
CA ALA A 79 -15.80 37.28 22.17
C ALA A 79 -15.63 35.84 21.70
N LYS A 80 -15.64 35.64 20.38
CA LYS A 80 -15.49 34.33 19.78
C LYS A 80 -14.04 34.04 19.37
N PRO A 81 -13.47 32.85 19.66
CA PRO A 81 -12.14 32.51 19.22
C PRO A 81 -12.02 32.51 17.69
N THR A 82 -10.98 33.18 17.16
CA THR A 82 -10.70 33.18 15.72
C THR A 82 -10.33 31.79 15.20
N ALA A 83 -10.44 31.58 13.89
CA ALA A 83 -10.01 30.34 13.25
C ALA A 83 -8.52 30.02 13.51
N GLY A 84 -7.65 31.03 13.60
CA GLY A 84 -6.23 30.89 13.99
C GLY A 84 -6.07 30.37 15.41
N PHE A 85 -6.82 30.94 16.36
CA PHE A 85 -6.87 30.51 17.76
C PHE A 85 -7.25 29.02 17.87
N GLN A 86 -8.34 28.63 17.19
CA GLN A 86 -8.81 27.24 17.20
C GLN A 86 -7.79 26.27 16.57
N ARG A 87 -7.15 26.64 15.45
CA ARG A 87 -6.10 25.81 14.79
C ARG A 87 -4.90 25.58 15.69
N VAL A 88 -4.44 26.61 16.42
CA VAL A 88 -3.30 26.50 17.35
C VAL A 88 -3.62 25.49 18.44
N ILE A 89 -4.81 25.57 19.04
CA ILE A 89 -5.23 24.61 20.07
C ILE A 89 -5.33 23.20 19.50
N GLN A 90 -5.95 23.02 18.34
CA GLN A 90 -6.03 21.71 17.69
C GLN A 90 -4.65 21.11 17.38
N ARG A 91 -3.70 21.92 16.91
CA ARG A 91 -2.32 21.46 16.66
C ARG A 91 -1.61 21.04 17.95
N ALA A 92 -1.80 21.79 19.05
CA ALA A 92 -1.24 21.41 20.33
C ALA A 92 -1.77 20.05 20.80
N VAL A 93 -3.09 19.80 20.64
CA VAL A 93 -3.74 18.52 20.98
C VAL A 93 -3.19 17.39 20.12
N ILE A 94 -3.10 17.57 18.79
CA ILE A 94 -2.58 16.55 17.85
C ILE A 94 -1.11 16.23 18.17
N HIS A 95 -0.30 17.24 18.46
CA HIS A 95 1.11 17.07 18.80
C HIS A 95 1.30 16.26 20.09
N VAL A 96 0.50 16.53 21.12
CA VAL A 96 0.53 15.78 22.39
C VAL A 96 0.07 14.35 22.21
N GLN A 97 -0.98 14.14 21.42
CA GLN A 97 -1.49 12.82 21.08
C GLN A 97 -0.46 11.97 20.31
N SER A 98 0.25 12.58 19.34
CA SER A 98 1.32 11.90 18.58
C SER A 98 2.55 11.57 19.42
N SER A 99 2.81 12.34 20.48
CA SER A 99 3.92 12.10 21.44
C SER A 99 3.57 11.17 22.60
N GLY A 100 2.36 10.57 22.60
CA GLY A 100 1.94 9.62 23.63
C GLY A 100 1.71 10.22 25.02
N ARG A 101 1.55 11.53 25.12
CA ARG A 101 1.22 12.23 26.37
C ARG A 101 -0.29 12.39 26.52
N GLU A 102 -0.78 12.39 27.76
CA GLU A 102 -2.22 12.45 28.06
C GLU A 102 -2.75 13.86 28.34
N GLU A 103 -1.85 14.83 28.53
CA GLU A 103 -2.22 16.18 28.97
C GLU A 103 -1.54 17.25 28.11
N VAL A 104 -2.32 18.26 27.70
CA VAL A 104 -1.87 19.43 26.92
C VAL A 104 -1.59 20.57 27.88
N SER A 105 -0.36 21.11 27.88
CA SER A 105 0.07 22.24 28.71
C SER A 105 0.18 23.53 27.90
N GLY A 106 0.31 24.69 28.62
CA GLY A 106 0.57 26.01 28.03
C GLY A 106 1.84 26.03 27.16
N ALA A 107 2.86 25.28 27.54
CA ALA A 107 4.08 25.11 26.74
C ALA A 107 3.82 24.48 25.35
N ASN A 108 2.89 23.53 25.24
CA ASN A 108 2.53 22.93 23.97
C ASN A 108 1.79 23.91 23.04
N VAL A 109 0.93 24.74 23.64
CA VAL A 109 0.21 25.81 22.92
C VAL A 109 1.18 26.90 22.46
N LEU A 110 2.15 27.28 23.25
CA LEU A 110 3.20 28.24 22.89
C LEU A 110 3.99 27.79 21.68
N VAL A 111 4.40 26.51 21.61
CA VAL A 111 5.07 25.91 20.42
C VAL A 111 4.17 25.93 19.20
N ALA A 112 2.87 25.70 19.37
CA ALA A 112 1.91 25.69 18.26
C ALA A 112 1.68 27.08 17.66
N ILE A 113 1.83 28.18 18.42
CA ILE A 113 1.72 29.56 17.92
C ILE A 113 2.72 29.83 16.79
N PHE A 114 3.93 29.33 16.88
CA PHE A 114 4.94 29.49 15.83
C PHE A 114 4.56 28.88 14.48
N SER A 115 3.53 28.03 14.42
CA SER A 115 3.02 27.46 13.18
C SER A 115 2.16 28.44 12.39
N GLU A 116 1.61 29.46 13.02
CA GLU A 116 0.86 30.55 12.38
C GLU A 116 1.83 31.72 12.07
N ARG A 117 2.64 31.56 11.04
CA ARG A 117 3.79 32.44 10.71
C ARG A 117 3.39 33.90 10.39
N GLU A 118 2.16 34.09 9.97
CA GLU A 118 1.62 35.41 9.61
C GLU A 118 0.94 36.14 10.80
N SER A 119 0.92 35.53 12.00
CA SER A 119 0.34 36.15 13.19
C SER A 119 1.31 37.12 13.86
N HIS A 120 0.78 38.22 14.36
CA HIS A 120 1.57 39.15 15.17
C HIS A 120 2.05 38.51 16.47
N ALA A 121 1.32 37.53 17.01
CA ALA A 121 1.76 36.76 18.17
C ALA A 121 3.11 36.03 17.90
N ALA A 122 3.25 35.38 16.73
CA ALA A 122 4.52 34.74 16.33
C ALA A 122 5.62 35.80 16.10
N TYR A 123 5.26 36.95 15.51
CA TYR A 123 6.18 38.04 15.28
C TYR A 123 6.76 38.60 16.60
N PHE A 124 5.96 38.88 17.60
CA PHE A 124 6.42 39.39 18.93
C PHE A 124 7.37 38.42 19.62
N LEU A 125 7.14 37.10 19.50
CA LEU A 125 8.07 36.11 20.04
C LEU A 125 9.41 36.11 19.28
N GLN A 126 9.37 36.29 17.96
CA GLN A 126 10.57 36.36 17.14
C GLN A 126 11.36 37.69 17.37
N GLU A 127 10.68 38.78 17.60
CA GLU A 127 11.29 40.07 17.97
C GLU A 127 12.09 39.97 19.26
N GLN A 128 11.65 39.09 20.19
CA GLN A 128 12.37 38.75 21.42
C GLN A 128 13.44 37.65 21.18
N ASP A 129 13.82 37.40 19.93
CA ASP A 129 14.82 36.41 19.53
C ASP A 129 14.49 34.97 19.98
N MET A 130 13.20 34.67 20.21
CA MET A 130 12.70 33.32 20.51
C MET A 130 12.27 32.60 19.28
N THR A 131 12.80 31.39 19.07
CA THR A 131 12.41 30.53 17.95
C THR A 131 11.63 29.29 18.44
N ARG A 132 10.88 28.67 17.51
CA ARG A 132 10.21 27.39 17.79
C ARG A 132 11.21 26.33 18.27
N TYR A 133 12.42 26.32 17.71
CA TYR A 133 13.47 25.38 18.07
C TYR A 133 13.91 25.54 19.52
N ASP A 134 14.10 26.78 19.97
CA ASP A 134 14.48 27.09 21.37
C ASP A 134 13.42 26.55 22.33
N ALA A 135 12.13 26.81 22.04
CA ALA A 135 11.02 26.32 22.86
C ALA A 135 10.97 24.78 22.92
N VAL A 136 11.09 24.11 21.77
CA VAL A 136 11.09 22.63 21.68
C VAL A 136 12.29 22.03 22.40
N ASN A 137 13.47 22.62 22.24
CA ASN A 137 14.71 22.15 22.89
C ASN A 137 14.61 22.22 24.41
N TYR A 138 14.04 23.32 24.96
CA TYR A 138 13.83 23.43 26.39
C TYR A 138 12.81 22.42 26.91
N ILE A 139 11.67 22.24 26.20
CA ILE A 139 10.61 21.29 26.59
C ILE A 139 11.08 19.84 26.53
N ALA A 140 11.91 19.48 25.51
CA ALA A 140 12.36 18.11 25.30
C ALA A 140 13.62 17.76 26.10
N HIS A 141 14.56 18.67 26.23
CA HIS A 141 15.91 18.41 26.74
C HIS A 141 16.31 19.25 27.94
N GLY A 142 15.49 20.25 28.35
CA GLY A 142 15.82 21.17 29.44
C GLY A 142 16.94 22.15 29.10
N ILE A 143 17.33 22.30 27.83
CA ILE A 143 18.44 23.17 27.41
C ILE A 143 17.92 24.60 27.26
N ALA A 144 18.33 25.49 28.17
CA ALA A 144 17.97 26.91 28.16
C ALA A 144 18.92 27.72 27.28
N LYS A 145 18.39 28.71 26.55
CA LYS A 145 19.17 29.71 25.84
C LYS A 145 19.87 30.70 26.77
N ARG A 146 19.35 30.88 27.98
CA ARG A 146 19.91 31.75 28.99
C ARG A 146 21.04 31.05 29.77
N PRO A 147 22.27 31.58 29.84
CA PRO A 147 23.36 30.97 30.64
C PRO A 147 22.95 30.78 32.09
N GLY A 148 23.01 29.56 32.61
CA GLY A 148 22.72 29.22 34.00
C GLY A 148 21.30 28.81 34.36
N ALA A 149 20.39 28.74 33.37
CA ALA A 149 18.98 28.35 33.61
C ALA A 149 18.64 26.91 33.13
N SER A 150 19.64 26.07 32.85
CA SER A 150 19.43 24.67 32.45
C SER A 150 19.06 23.81 33.65
N GLU A 151 17.93 23.11 33.60
CA GLU A 151 17.53 22.16 34.65
C GLU A 151 18.37 20.88 34.55
N THR A 152 19.20 20.61 35.53
CA THR A 152 19.91 19.33 35.68
C THR A 152 18.95 18.26 36.20
N ARG A 153 18.48 17.36 35.33
CA ARG A 153 17.92 16.08 35.79
C ARG A 153 19.04 15.18 36.31
N PRO A 154 18.88 14.53 37.47
CA PRO A 154 19.96 13.77 38.10
C PRO A 154 20.30 12.53 37.31
N ALA A 155 21.47 12.53 36.68
CA ALA A 155 22.14 11.30 36.21
C ALA A 155 22.78 10.62 37.43
N LYS A 156 22.68 9.30 37.52
CA LYS A 156 23.26 8.47 38.59
C LYS A 156 24.75 8.74 38.75
N ALA A 157 25.15 8.91 39.99
CA ALA A 157 26.50 9.23 40.44
C ALA A 157 27.54 8.19 40.04
N THR A 158 28.63 8.65 39.46
CA THR A 158 29.97 8.05 39.53
C THR A 158 30.96 9.09 40.01
N SER A 159 31.92 8.67 40.78
CA SER A 159 32.79 9.43 41.68
C SER A 159 33.80 10.39 41.00
N PRO A 160 34.33 11.40 41.75
CA PRO A 160 34.98 12.59 41.17
C PRO A 160 36.48 12.48 40.82
N GLU A 161 37.07 11.32 40.73
CA GLU A 161 38.55 11.18 40.52
C GLU A 161 38.99 10.82 39.10
N GLU A 162 38.05 10.63 38.15
CA GLU A 162 38.37 10.34 36.74
C GLU A 162 38.06 11.48 35.75
N ALA A 163 37.81 12.70 36.25
CA ALA A 163 37.33 13.81 35.43
C ALA A 163 38.42 14.69 34.79
N GLU A 164 39.68 14.58 35.19
CA GLU A 164 40.75 15.45 34.66
C GLU A 164 41.51 14.84 33.47
N ASP A 165 41.54 13.50 33.30
CA ASP A 165 42.18 12.85 32.14
C ASP A 165 41.23 12.70 30.95
N ALA A 166 39.92 12.84 31.14
CA ALA A 166 38.93 12.74 30.06
C ALA A 166 38.66 14.05 29.29
N ALA A 167 39.11 15.20 29.86
CA ALA A 167 38.87 16.50 29.23
C ALA A 167 39.83 16.84 28.10
N ALA A 168 40.97 16.16 28.00
CA ALA A 168 41.94 16.35 26.92
C ALA A 168 41.66 15.51 25.66
N ALA A 169 40.78 14.46 25.75
CA ALA A 169 40.44 13.58 24.63
C ALA A 169 39.08 13.91 23.96
N LYS A 170 38.31 14.87 24.48
CA LYS A 170 36.92 15.12 24.02
C LYS A 170 36.75 16.19 22.94
N SER A 171 37.83 16.74 22.37
CA SER A 171 37.71 17.82 21.37
C SER A 171 37.85 17.38 19.92
N GLY A 172 37.77 16.07 19.59
CA GLY A 172 38.10 15.55 18.27
C GLY A 172 36.99 14.87 17.48
N ASN A 173 35.85 14.44 18.08
CA ASN A 173 34.90 13.53 17.42
C ASN A 173 33.42 13.94 17.56
N GLU A 174 33.11 15.17 17.87
CA GLU A 174 31.72 15.58 18.14
C GLU A 174 30.80 15.46 16.89
N ALA A 175 31.29 15.70 15.69
CA ALA A 175 30.51 15.59 14.47
C ALA A 175 30.32 14.11 14.05
N LEU A 176 31.30 13.25 14.26
CA LEU A 176 31.17 11.81 13.98
C LEU A 176 30.15 11.16 14.94
N GLU A 177 30.18 11.50 16.22
CA GLU A 177 29.20 10.97 17.20
C GLU A 177 27.79 11.50 16.95
N ALA A 178 27.65 12.73 16.44
CA ALA A 178 26.35 13.36 16.18
C ALA A 178 25.69 12.89 14.87
N TYR A 179 26.49 12.61 13.84
CA TYR A 179 25.99 12.39 12.46
C TYR A 179 26.38 11.05 11.86
N CYS A 180 27.20 10.24 12.55
CA CYS A 180 27.63 8.93 12.06
C CYS A 180 27.40 7.85 13.11
N VAL A 181 27.17 6.62 12.62
CA VAL A 181 27.09 5.42 13.46
C VAL A 181 28.35 4.59 13.23
N ASP A 182 29.12 4.31 14.29
CA ASP A 182 30.25 3.38 14.23
C ASP A 182 29.73 1.94 14.09
N LEU A 183 29.91 1.34 12.89
CA LEU A 183 29.48 -0.03 12.61
C LEU A 183 30.37 -1.07 13.32
N ASN A 184 31.62 -0.77 13.62
CA ASN A 184 32.51 -1.68 14.33
C ASN A 184 32.06 -1.78 15.80
N GLU A 185 31.73 -0.65 16.43
CA GLU A 185 31.20 -0.64 17.80
C GLU A 185 29.84 -1.33 17.88
N LYS A 186 28.94 -1.04 16.92
CA LYS A 186 27.66 -1.74 16.78
C LYS A 186 27.86 -3.27 16.66
N SER A 187 28.93 -3.69 15.95
CA SER A 187 29.28 -5.12 15.81
C SER A 187 29.81 -5.72 17.11
N ARG A 188 30.68 -5.00 17.85
CA ARG A 188 31.16 -5.44 19.18
C ARG A 188 30.03 -5.63 20.17
N GLN A 189 29.01 -4.78 20.10
CA GLN A 189 27.80 -4.88 20.92
C GLN A 189 26.85 -6.01 20.50
N GLY A 190 27.17 -6.76 19.44
CA GLY A 190 26.33 -7.86 18.94
C GLY A 190 25.03 -7.40 18.25
N LYS A 191 24.96 -6.12 17.86
CA LYS A 191 23.78 -5.51 17.22
C LYS A 191 23.82 -5.60 15.69
N VAL A 192 24.84 -6.23 15.11
CA VAL A 192 24.99 -6.46 13.68
C VAL A 192 24.65 -7.90 13.35
N ASP A 193 23.74 -8.10 12.43
CA ASP A 193 23.33 -9.41 11.98
C ASP A 193 24.43 -10.15 11.22
N PRO A 194 24.48 -11.50 11.26
CA PRO A 194 25.47 -12.26 10.52
C PRO A 194 25.25 -12.15 9.02
N LEU A 195 26.29 -11.78 8.29
CA LEU A 195 26.26 -11.76 6.83
C LEU A 195 26.39 -13.18 6.26
N ILE A 196 25.41 -13.61 5.49
CA ILE A 196 25.34 -14.93 4.89
C ILE A 196 25.17 -14.81 3.38
N GLY A 197 25.97 -15.58 2.63
CA GLY A 197 25.81 -15.72 1.18
C GLY A 197 26.29 -14.54 0.33
N ARG A 198 27.05 -13.58 0.89
CA ARG A 198 27.59 -12.40 0.19
C ARG A 198 29.11 -12.32 0.22
N GLN A 199 29.76 -13.47 0.24
CA GLN A 199 31.19 -13.56 0.40
C GLN A 199 31.96 -12.90 -0.76
N SER A 200 31.51 -13.11 -1.99
CA SER A 200 32.12 -12.53 -3.20
C SER A 200 32.09 -11.01 -3.23
N GLU A 201 30.95 -10.42 -2.82
CA GLU A 201 30.77 -8.97 -2.79
C GLU A 201 31.62 -8.33 -1.68
N VAL A 202 31.71 -8.98 -0.51
CA VAL A 202 32.59 -8.51 0.58
C VAL A 202 34.07 -8.62 0.20
N GLU A 203 34.52 -9.77 -0.32
CA GLU A 203 35.88 -9.94 -0.81
C GLU A 203 36.24 -8.92 -1.88
N ARG A 204 35.32 -8.66 -2.78
CA ARG A 204 35.49 -7.62 -3.80
C ARG A 204 35.57 -6.22 -3.20
N SER A 205 34.77 -5.91 -2.17
CA SER A 205 34.84 -4.64 -1.44
C SER A 205 36.19 -4.47 -0.74
N ILE A 206 36.67 -5.52 -0.07
CA ILE A 206 38.02 -5.57 0.56
C ILE A 206 39.10 -5.30 -0.49
N GLN A 207 39.08 -6.03 -1.61
CA GLN A 207 40.03 -5.83 -2.70
C GLN A 207 40.09 -4.40 -3.21
N ILE A 208 38.92 -3.74 -3.35
CA ILE A 208 38.82 -2.37 -3.80
C ILE A 208 39.37 -1.41 -2.75
N LEU A 209 39.00 -1.56 -1.48
CA LEU A 209 39.48 -0.74 -0.37
C LEU A 209 41.01 -0.80 -0.18
N CYS A 210 41.63 -1.93 -0.51
CA CYS A 210 43.11 -2.11 -0.46
C CYS A 210 43.83 -1.49 -1.67
N ARG A 211 43.15 -0.95 -2.66
CA ARG A 211 43.81 -0.33 -3.84
C ARG A 211 44.43 1.02 -3.48
N ARG A 212 45.47 1.38 -4.23
CA ARG A 212 46.10 2.71 -4.13
C ARG A 212 45.19 3.82 -4.70
N THR A 213 44.46 3.54 -5.78
CA THR A 213 43.55 4.47 -6.45
C THR A 213 42.25 3.75 -6.79
N LYS A 214 41.16 4.47 -6.94
CA LYS A 214 39.80 3.91 -7.12
C LYS A 214 39.46 2.92 -6.02
N ASN A 215 39.79 3.30 -4.81
CA ASN A 215 39.64 2.50 -3.59
C ASN A 215 38.27 2.65 -2.93
N ASN A 216 37.29 3.23 -3.61
CA ASN A 216 35.94 3.43 -3.11
C ASN A 216 34.97 2.43 -3.78
N PRO A 217 34.49 1.39 -3.08
CA PRO A 217 33.46 0.49 -3.60
C PRO A 217 32.10 1.17 -3.65
N LEU A 218 31.37 0.92 -4.73
CA LEU A 218 29.98 1.33 -4.89
C LEU A 218 29.08 0.12 -5.12
N LEU A 219 28.26 -0.20 -4.14
CA LEU A 219 27.29 -1.29 -4.19
C LEU A 219 26.08 -0.85 -5.00
N VAL A 220 25.84 -1.47 -6.15
CA VAL A 220 24.72 -1.15 -7.03
C VAL A 220 23.81 -2.35 -7.15
N GLY A 221 22.52 -2.18 -6.81
CA GLY A 221 21.55 -3.25 -6.87
C GLY A 221 20.15 -2.76 -6.52
N ASP A 222 19.13 -3.57 -6.80
CA ASP A 222 17.74 -3.24 -6.50
C ASP A 222 17.52 -2.98 -4.99
N PRO A 223 16.45 -2.25 -4.59
CA PRO A 223 16.08 -2.13 -3.18
C PRO A 223 15.82 -3.52 -2.56
N GLY A 224 16.20 -3.69 -1.28
CA GLY A 224 15.94 -4.93 -0.54
C GLY A 224 16.84 -6.12 -0.85
N VAL A 225 17.90 -5.98 -1.70
CA VAL A 225 18.84 -7.09 -1.98
C VAL A 225 19.94 -7.25 -0.93
N GLY A 226 20.00 -6.41 0.11
CA GLY A 226 20.94 -6.49 1.22
C GLY A 226 22.25 -5.74 1.02
N LYS A 227 22.23 -4.57 0.35
CA LYS A 227 23.43 -3.72 0.15
C LYS A 227 24.03 -3.21 1.46
N THR A 228 23.21 -2.71 2.37
CA THR A 228 23.61 -2.22 3.70
C THR A 228 24.23 -3.33 4.55
N ALA A 229 23.67 -4.56 4.47
CA ALA A 229 24.19 -5.72 5.17
C ALA A 229 25.63 -6.08 4.76
N ILE A 230 26.08 -5.76 3.53
CA ILE A 230 27.45 -5.98 3.08
C ILE A 230 28.42 -5.05 3.85
N ALA A 231 28.05 -3.80 4.09
CA ALA A 231 28.88 -2.87 4.87
C ALA A 231 28.94 -3.27 6.35
N GLU A 232 27.82 -3.67 6.93
CA GLU A 232 27.74 -4.20 8.31
C GLU A 232 28.54 -5.51 8.44
N GLY A 233 28.43 -6.42 7.47
CA GLY A 233 29.20 -7.65 7.44
C GLY A 233 30.70 -7.44 7.29
N LEU A 234 31.10 -6.41 6.54
CA LEU A 234 32.51 -6.00 6.45
C LEU A 234 33.02 -5.47 7.81
N ALA A 235 32.26 -4.63 8.49
CA ALA A 235 32.60 -4.15 9.83
C ALA A 235 32.78 -5.31 10.81
N ARG A 236 31.89 -6.30 10.77
CA ARG A 236 31.99 -7.50 11.58
C ARG A 236 33.27 -8.33 11.26
N LYS A 237 33.64 -8.46 9.99
CA LYS A 237 34.90 -9.14 9.59
C LYS A 237 36.13 -8.38 10.09
N ILE A 238 36.11 -7.05 10.09
CA ILE A 238 37.18 -6.23 10.66
C ILE A 238 37.30 -6.49 12.16
N VAL A 239 36.22 -6.46 12.88
CA VAL A 239 36.20 -6.74 14.34
C VAL A 239 36.67 -8.13 14.68
N ASN A 240 36.37 -9.12 13.85
CA ASN A 240 36.79 -10.51 14.02
C ASN A 240 38.26 -10.77 13.57
N GLY A 241 38.93 -9.79 12.95
CA GLY A 241 40.28 -10.00 12.38
C GLY A 241 40.31 -10.85 11.10
N GLU A 242 39.18 -10.95 10.38
CA GLU A 242 39.05 -11.75 9.15
C GLU A 242 39.33 -10.91 7.88
N VAL A 243 40.19 -9.91 7.99
CA VAL A 243 40.57 -8.99 6.92
C VAL A 243 42.09 -8.89 6.79
N PRO A 244 42.63 -8.45 5.63
CA PRO A 244 44.06 -8.17 5.46
C PRO A 244 44.56 -7.09 6.44
N ASP A 245 45.88 -7.14 6.78
CA ASP A 245 46.52 -6.21 7.72
C ASP A 245 46.26 -4.71 7.41
N VAL A 246 46.12 -4.37 6.13
CA VAL A 246 45.81 -2.99 5.67
C VAL A 246 44.45 -2.47 6.20
N LEU A 247 43.55 -3.36 6.53
CA LEU A 247 42.21 -3.03 7.03
C LEU A 247 41.97 -3.52 8.48
N ALA A 248 43.00 -4.06 9.15
CA ALA A 248 42.83 -4.62 10.48
C ALA A 248 42.37 -3.58 11.52
N ASP A 249 42.87 -2.35 11.40
CA ASP A 249 42.53 -1.22 12.29
C ASP A 249 41.50 -0.26 11.65
N ALA A 250 40.82 -0.67 10.56
CA ALA A 250 39.87 0.18 9.91
C ALA A 250 38.55 0.27 10.69
N THR A 251 37.98 1.47 10.76
CA THR A 251 36.67 1.73 11.35
C THR A 251 35.67 2.22 10.30
N ILE A 252 34.49 1.61 10.22
CA ILE A 252 33.47 1.99 9.28
C ILE A 252 32.43 2.88 9.97
N PHE A 253 32.34 4.13 9.53
CA PHE A 253 31.34 5.10 9.98
C PHE A 253 30.19 5.19 8.97
N SER A 254 29.00 4.83 9.37
CA SER A 254 27.80 4.95 8.54
C SER A 254 27.20 6.35 8.72
N LEU A 255 27.11 7.13 7.65
CA LEU A 255 26.54 8.47 7.66
C LEU A 255 25.02 8.42 7.84
N ASP A 256 24.50 9.09 8.86
CA ASP A 256 23.06 9.25 9.07
C ASP A 256 22.56 10.54 8.39
N MET A 257 21.97 10.38 7.22
CA MET A 257 21.39 11.48 6.46
C MET A 257 20.23 12.16 7.20
N GLY A 258 19.48 11.40 8.01
CA GLY A 258 18.38 11.94 8.82
C GLY A 258 18.89 12.93 9.86
N SER A 259 19.91 12.58 10.61
CA SER A 259 20.56 13.44 11.61
C SER A 259 21.24 14.65 11.00
N LEU A 260 21.87 14.49 9.82
CA LEU A 260 22.48 15.60 9.08
C LEU A 260 21.48 16.65 8.59
N LEU A 261 20.30 16.22 8.16
CA LEU A 261 19.23 17.09 7.66
C LEU A 261 18.31 17.62 8.76
N ALA A 262 18.27 16.98 9.91
CA ALA A 262 17.42 17.38 11.03
C ALA A 262 17.75 18.80 11.48
N GLY A 263 16.74 19.70 11.44
CA GLY A 263 16.89 21.09 11.89
C GLY A 263 17.64 22.04 10.96
N THR A 264 18.14 21.58 9.79
CA THR A 264 18.75 22.49 8.81
C THR A 264 17.67 23.32 8.10
N ARG A 265 17.77 24.65 8.20
CA ARG A 265 16.88 25.59 7.50
C ARG A 265 17.51 26.12 6.23
N TYR A 266 18.83 26.17 6.18
CA TYR A 266 19.60 26.72 5.09
C TYR A 266 20.58 25.69 4.55
N ARG A 267 20.88 25.79 3.27
CA ARG A 267 21.87 24.96 2.58
C ARG A 267 23.24 24.98 3.27
N GLY A 268 23.63 26.13 3.82
CA GLY A 268 24.89 26.30 4.52
C GLY A 268 25.08 25.41 5.74
N ASP A 269 24.01 25.17 6.51
CA ASP A 269 24.07 24.36 7.73
C ASP A 269 24.42 22.90 7.43
N PHE A 270 23.81 22.32 6.40
CA PHE A 270 24.11 20.97 5.92
C PHE A 270 25.53 20.86 5.40
N GLU A 271 25.96 21.82 4.56
CA GLU A 271 27.30 21.85 4.01
C GLU A 271 28.37 21.96 5.12
N GLU A 272 28.12 22.76 6.14
CA GLU A 272 29.02 22.93 7.28
C GLU A 272 29.12 21.64 8.12
N ARG A 273 28.01 20.99 8.43
CA ARG A 273 27.99 19.70 9.15
C ARG A 273 28.72 18.61 8.39
N LEU A 274 28.46 18.48 7.08
CA LEU A 274 29.16 17.50 6.25
C LEU A 274 30.66 17.78 6.15
N LYS A 275 31.06 19.07 6.08
CA LYS A 275 32.49 19.46 6.12
C LYS A 275 33.15 19.08 7.45
N GLN A 276 32.44 19.25 8.58
CA GLN A 276 32.95 18.87 9.88
C GLN A 276 33.16 17.35 9.96
N VAL A 277 32.17 16.56 9.52
CA VAL A 277 32.29 15.10 9.44
C VAL A 277 33.47 14.66 8.59
N VAL A 278 33.65 15.24 7.38
CA VAL A 278 34.76 14.93 6.49
C VAL A 278 36.10 15.28 7.14
N LYS A 279 36.19 16.44 7.78
CA LYS A 279 37.40 16.89 8.47
C LYS A 279 37.78 15.98 9.64
N GLU A 280 36.82 15.53 10.43
CA GLU A 280 37.07 14.59 11.53
C GLU A 280 37.48 13.22 10.99
N LEU A 281 36.85 12.71 9.90
CA LEU A 281 37.25 11.48 9.25
C LEU A 281 38.67 11.53 8.69
N GLU A 282 39.13 12.66 8.17
CA GLU A 282 40.52 12.84 7.70
C GLU A 282 41.56 12.80 8.82
N THR A 283 41.15 13.08 10.06
CA THR A 283 42.02 12.99 11.25
C THR A 283 42.04 11.58 11.87
N HIS A 284 41.07 10.73 11.51
CA HIS A 284 40.99 9.34 11.94
C HIS A 284 41.82 8.43 11.03
N ASP A 285 42.81 7.75 11.58
CA ASP A 285 43.58 6.76 10.86
C ASP A 285 42.68 5.59 10.43
N ASN A 286 42.73 5.27 9.12
CA ASN A 286 41.97 4.18 8.49
C ASN A 286 40.42 4.25 8.59
N ALA A 287 39.85 5.44 8.71
CA ALA A 287 38.40 5.61 8.64
C ALA A 287 37.84 5.30 7.24
N ILE A 288 36.69 4.63 7.22
CA ILE A 288 35.90 4.35 6.00
C ILE A 288 34.51 4.94 6.20
N LEU A 289 34.12 5.89 5.36
CA LEU A 289 32.78 6.46 5.36
C LEU A 289 31.84 5.57 4.54
N PHE A 290 30.81 5.03 5.16
CA PHE A 290 29.73 4.37 4.44
C PHE A 290 28.54 5.32 4.29
N ILE A 291 28.08 5.48 3.04
CA ILE A 291 26.89 6.30 2.71
C ILE A 291 25.88 5.40 2.04
N ASP A 292 24.82 5.10 2.78
CA ASP A 292 23.67 4.41 2.19
C ASP A 292 22.86 5.39 1.33
N GLU A 293 22.32 4.89 0.22
CA GLU A 293 21.63 5.72 -0.77
C GLU A 293 22.45 6.97 -1.18
N ILE A 294 23.75 6.80 -1.49
CA ILE A 294 24.69 7.89 -1.79
C ILE A 294 24.19 8.87 -2.86
N HIS A 295 23.22 8.47 -3.68
CA HIS A 295 22.58 9.33 -4.66
C HIS A 295 21.80 10.49 -4.02
N THR A 296 21.37 10.37 -2.77
CA THR A 296 20.71 11.44 -2.00
C THR A 296 21.66 12.61 -1.74
N VAL A 297 22.95 12.32 -1.58
CA VAL A 297 24.01 13.32 -1.39
C VAL A 297 24.45 13.95 -2.72
N ILE A 298 24.38 13.16 -3.82
CA ILE A 298 24.96 13.53 -5.12
C ILE A 298 23.92 14.18 -6.05
N GLY A 299 22.64 13.83 -5.92
CA GLY A 299 21.62 14.19 -6.90
C GLY A 299 20.46 15.04 -6.38
N ALA A 300 20.44 15.40 -5.14
CA ALA A 300 19.34 16.16 -4.51
C ALA A 300 19.14 17.58 -5.08
N GLY A 301 19.75 17.89 -6.22
CA GLY A 301 19.94 19.20 -6.78
C GLY A 301 19.26 19.57 -8.07
N ALA A 302 18.47 18.74 -8.71
CA ALA A 302 18.02 19.00 -10.08
C ALA A 302 16.58 19.46 -10.26
N THR A 303 15.84 19.77 -9.20
CA THR A 303 14.47 20.34 -9.32
C THR A 303 14.44 21.79 -8.85
N SER A 304 13.96 22.66 -9.71
CA SER A 304 13.63 24.08 -9.62
C SER A 304 13.64 24.67 -8.19
N GLY A 305 14.81 25.15 -7.71
CA GLY A 305 14.83 25.89 -6.45
C GLY A 305 16.06 25.68 -5.57
N GLY A 306 17.23 25.33 -6.12
CA GLY A 306 18.49 25.34 -5.34
C GLY A 306 18.80 24.03 -4.66
N ALA A 307 19.13 23.06 -5.46
CA ALA A 307 19.47 21.72 -5.03
C ALA A 307 20.82 21.62 -4.33
N MET A 308 20.85 20.82 -3.27
CA MET A 308 22.05 20.48 -2.50
C MET A 308 23.01 19.62 -3.33
N ASP A 309 24.04 20.21 -3.92
CA ASP A 309 25.12 19.45 -4.56
C ASP A 309 26.28 19.23 -3.56
N ALA A 310 26.03 18.36 -2.58
CA ALA A 310 27.05 17.97 -1.60
C ALA A 310 28.20 17.16 -2.22
N SER A 311 28.04 16.73 -3.47
CA SER A 311 29.10 16.03 -4.20
C SER A 311 30.37 16.87 -4.31
N ASN A 312 30.22 18.20 -4.42
CA ASN A 312 31.35 19.12 -4.50
C ASN A 312 32.20 19.16 -3.22
N LEU A 313 31.64 18.82 -2.08
CA LEU A 313 32.36 18.75 -0.80
C LEU A 313 33.15 17.44 -0.66
N LEU A 314 32.59 16.32 -1.16
CA LEU A 314 33.25 15.02 -1.12
C LEU A 314 34.31 14.85 -2.21
N LYS A 315 34.15 15.50 -3.38
CA LYS A 315 35.08 15.39 -4.52
C LYS A 315 36.54 15.66 -4.18
N PRO A 316 36.93 16.69 -3.41
CA PRO A 316 38.32 16.95 -3.06
C PRO A 316 38.92 15.82 -2.18
N ALA A 317 38.23 15.41 -1.11
CA ALA A 317 38.70 14.38 -0.20
C ALA A 317 38.81 12.99 -0.86
N LEU A 318 37.85 12.67 -1.76
CA LEU A 318 37.93 11.48 -2.60
C LEU A 318 39.02 11.56 -3.68
N ALA A 319 39.40 12.79 -4.09
CA ALA A 319 40.46 13.03 -5.10
C ALA A 319 41.86 12.89 -4.54
N SER A 320 42.08 13.44 -3.34
CA SER A 320 43.35 13.30 -2.62
C SER A 320 43.63 11.89 -2.16
N GLY A 321 42.55 11.07 -1.99
CA GLY A 321 42.65 9.74 -1.40
C GLY A 321 42.76 9.75 0.13
N THR A 322 42.55 10.91 0.76
CA THR A 322 42.50 11.06 2.22
C THR A 322 41.26 10.43 2.81
N LEU A 323 40.16 10.41 2.07
CA LEU A 323 38.91 9.78 2.49
C LEU A 323 38.67 8.48 1.70
N ARG A 324 38.49 7.36 2.40
CA ARG A 324 37.93 6.11 1.84
C ARG A 324 36.41 6.15 2.02
N CYS A 325 35.69 5.90 0.94
CA CYS A 325 34.24 5.93 0.95
C CYS A 325 33.67 4.65 0.34
N MET A 326 32.68 4.07 0.99
CA MET A 326 31.84 3.00 0.48
C MET A 326 30.42 3.52 0.29
N GLY A 327 29.84 3.36 -0.89
CA GLY A 327 28.49 3.81 -1.17
C GLY A 327 27.55 2.70 -1.56
N SER A 328 26.26 2.91 -1.34
CA SER A 328 25.21 2.07 -1.91
C SER A 328 24.25 2.89 -2.75
N THR A 329 23.70 2.30 -3.82
CA THR A 329 22.69 2.96 -4.68
C THR A 329 21.89 1.91 -5.46
N THR A 330 20.82 2.34 -6.13
CA THR A 330 20.08 1.46 -7.05
C THR A 330 20.58 1.60 -8.48
N TYR A 331 20.19 0.67 -9.37
CA TYR A 331 20.55 0.76 -10.80
C TYR A 331 20.00 2.00 -11.48
N LYS A 332 18.80 2.45 -11.06
CA LYS A 332 18.12 3.62 -11.63
C LYS A 332 18.88 4.90 -11.28
N GLU A 333 19.16 5.12 -10.00
CA GLU A 333 19.86 6.30 -9.50
C GLU A 333 21.33 6.30 -9.94
N TYR A 334 21.98 5.13 -10.05
CA TYR A 334 23.32 5.03 -10.61
C TYR A 334 23.41 5.63 -12.02
N ARG A 335 22.46 5.25 -12.92
CA ARG A 335 22.41 5.81 -14.29
C ARG A 335 22.03 7.28 -14.29
N GLN A 336 21.17 7.72 -13.41
CA GLN A 336 20.69 9.11 -13.37
C GLN A 336 21.74 10.09 -12.84
N HIS A 337 22.50 9.69 -11.83
CA HIS A 337 23.38 10.57 -11.07
C HIS A 337 24.88 10.25 -11.27
N PHE A 338 25.30 9.00 -11.11
CA PHE A 338 26.71 8.64 -11.18
C PHE A 338 27.29 8.60 -12.59
N GLU A 339 26.59 8.01 -13.55
CA GLU A 339 27.09 7.93 -14.93
C GLU A 339 27.26 9.31 -15.59
N LYS A 340 26.45 10.28 -15.18
CA LYS A 340 26.53 11.66 -15.66
C LYS A 340 27.69 12.43 -15.05
N ASP A 341 28.05 12.15 -13.80
CA ASP A 341 29.20 12.77 -13.14
C ASP A 341 30.49 11.95 -13.35
N ARG A 342 31.21 12.26 -14.43
CA ARG A 342 32.46 11.57 -14.77
C ARG A 342 33.54 11.67 -13.68
N ALA A 343 33.49 12.70 -12.82
CA ALA A 343 34.47 12.89 -11.76
C ALA A 343 34.28 11.89 -10.63
N LEU A 344 33.03 11.61 -10.23
CA LEU A 344 32.69 10.58 -9.25
C LEU A 344 32.84 9.17 -9.82
N ALA A 345 32.34 8.93 -11.04
CA ALA A 345 32.42 7.62 -11.68
C ALA A 345 33.86 7.08 -11.82
N ARG A 346 34.87 7.99 -11.93
CA ARG A 346 36.27 7.61 -11.98
C ARG A 346 36.87 7.24 -10.62
N ARG A 347 36.24 7.60 -9.51
CA ARG A 347 36.71 7.38 -8.14
C ARG A 347 36.08 6.20 -7.45
N PHE A 348 34.87 5.85 -7.87
CA PHE A 348 34.17 4.69 -7.38
C PHE A 348 34.33 3.47 -8.30
N GLN A 349 34.42 2.29 -7.71
CA GLN A 349 34.40 1.01 -8.42
C GLN A 349 33.07 0.33 -8.16
N LYS A 350 32.29 0.15 -9.22
CA LYS A 350 31.00 -0.53 -9.16
C LYS A 350 31.15 -2.00 -8.78
N ILE A 351 30.26 -2.44 -7.87
CA ILE A 351 30.01 -3.84 -7.51
C ILE A 351 28.52 -4.08 -7.71
N ASP A 352 28.16 -4.99 -8.60
CA ASP A 352 26.78 -5.38 -8.81
C ASP A 352 26.30 -6.33 -7.71
N VAL A 353 25.20 -5.98 -7.05
CA VAL A 353 24.57 -6.77 -6.00
C VAL A 353 23.26 -7.32 -6.52
N HIS A 354 23.26 -8.58 -6.93
CA HIS A 354 22.08 -9.24 -7.49
C HIS A 354 21.16 -9.79 -6.41
N GLU A 355 19.89 -10.01 -6.77
CA GLU A 355 18.93 -10.72 -5.92
C GLU A 355 19.46 -12.13 -5.62
N PRO A 356 19.50 -12.57 -4.35
CA PRO A 356 19.97 -13.92 -4.00
C PRO A 356 18.99 -14.97 -4.51
N THR A 357 19.48 -16.20 -4.70
CA THR A 357 18.63 -17.34 -5.04
C THR A 357 17.71 -17.71 -3.88
N VAL A 358 16.65 -18.46 -4.18
CA VAL A 358 15.73 -18.98 -3.13
C VAL A 358 16.52 -19.80 -2.10
N GLU A 359 17.45 -20.63 -2.54
CA GLU A 359 18.25 -21.46 -1.65
C GLU A 359 19.21 -20.66 -0.77
N ASP A 360 19.85 -19.62 -1.31
CA ASP A 360 20.72 -18.74 -0.53
C ASP A 360 19.90 -17.90 0.46
N THR A 361 18.71 -17.47 0.06
CA THR A 361 17.79 -16.77 0.96
C THR A 361 17.34 -17.66 2.12
N VAL A 362 17.06 -18.95 1.88
CA VAL A 362 16.77 -19.90 2.97
C VAL A 362 17.95 -20.00 3.96
N LYS A 363 19.20 -20.00 3.47
CA LYS A 363 20.39 -19.98 4.35
C LYS A 363 20.48 -18.68 5.14
N ILE A 364 20.21 -17.53 4.50
CA ILE A 364 20.19 -16.21 5.14
C ILE A 364 19.16 -16.22 6.28
N LEU A 365 17.92 -16.60 6.01
CA LEU A 365 16.87 -16.63 7.02
C LEU A 365 17.15 -17.61 8.17
N ARG A 366 17.78 -18.75 7.88
CA ARG A 366 18.23 -19.67 8.93
C ARG A 366 19.26 -19.04 9.86
N GLY A 367 20.17 -18.25 9.32
CA GLY A 367 21.15 -17.53 10.13
C GLY A 367 20.55 -16.40 10.96
N LEU A 368 19.53 -15.73 10.45
CA LEU A 368 18.80 -14.67 11.15
C LEU A 368 17.75 -15.20 12.12
N LYS A 369 17.36 -16.46 12.01
CA LYS A 369 16.29 -17.11 12.76
C LYS A 369 16.36 -16.86 14.26
N SER A 370 17.52 -17.01 14.88
CA SER A 370 17.70 -16.86 16.34
C SER A 370 17.39 -15.44 16.84
N TYR A 371 17.66 -14.43 16.03
CA TYR A 371 17.38 -13.03 16.37
C TYR A 371 15.88 -12.77 16.41
N TYR A 372 15.14 -13.21 15.39
CA TYR A 372 13.68 -13.07 15.33
C TYR A 372 12.98 -13.96 16.37
N GLU A 373 13.48 -15.16 16.65
CA GLU A 373 12.96 -16.03 17.71
C GLU A 373 13.09 -15.38 19.10
N THR A 374 14.21 -14.72 19.35
CA THR A 374 14.44 -14.00 20.62
C THR A 374 13.57 -12.77 20.73
N HIS A 375 13.44 -12.00 19.65
CA HIS A 375 12.64 -10.78 19.61
C HIS A 375 11.14 -11.07 19.84
N HIS A 376 10.58 -12.02 19.09
CA HIS A 376 9.15 -12.33 19.13
C HIS A 376 8.79 -13.40 20.20
N LYS A 377 9.77 -14.00 20.86
CA LYS A 377 9.59 -15.09 21.84
C LYS A 377 8.85 -16.30 21.26
N VAL A 378 9.10 -16.63 20.00
CA VAL A 378 8.53 -17.75 19.24
C VAL A 378 9.65 -18.61 18.65
N ARG A 379 9.29 -19.78 18.10
CA ARG A 379 10.22 -20.65 17.34
C ARG A 379 9.69 -20.82 15.92
N TYR A 380 10.58 -20.71 14.94
CA TYR A 380 10.22 -20.97 13.54
C TYR A 380 10.68 -22.37 13.15
N THR A 381 9.80 -23.15 12.51
CA THR A 381 10.22 -24.42 11.91
C THR A 381 11.02 -24.18 10.63
N ASP A 382 11.90 -25.11 10.27
CA ASP A 382 12.65 -25.02 9.00
C ASP A 382 11.71 -25.04 7.77
N ALA A 383 10.59 -25.75 7.90
CA ALA A 383 9.56 -25.75 6.89
C ALA A 383 8.91 -24.37 6.75
N ALA A 384 8.65 -23.65 7.86
CA ALA A 384 8.11 -22.28 7.84
C ALA A 384 9.07 -21.30 7.12
N ILE A 385 10.38 -21.40 7.42
CA ILE A 385 11.39 -20.56 6.76
C ILE A 385 11.43 -20.82 5.26
N ARG A 386 11.47 -22.11 4.85
CA ARG A 386 11.46 -22.45 3.42
C ARG A 386 10.19 -21.96 2.75
N THR A 387 9.02 -22.15 3.36
CA THR A 387 7.74 -21.65 2.86
C THR A 387 7.72 -20.13 2.74
N ALA A 388 8.27 -19.41 3.72
CA ALA A 388 8.37 -17.94 3.67
C ALA A 388 9.14 -17.46 2.41
N VAL A 389 10.26 -18.10 2.11
CA VAL A 389 11.09 -17.76 0.95
C VAL A 389 10.40 -18.13 -0.37
N GLU A 390 9.94 -19.38 -0.50
CA GLU A 390 9.33 -19.88 -1.73
C GLU A 390 8.05 -19.11 -2.11
N LEU A 391 7.17 -18.89 -1.13
CA LEU A 391 5.90 -18.20 -1.38
C LEU A 391 6.07 -16.69 -1.54
N SER A 392 6.97 -16.03 -0.79
CA SER A 392 7.27 -14.62 -1.02
C SER A 392 7.92 -14.39 -2.39
N SER A 393 8.79 -15.29 -2.82
CA SER A 393 9.38 -15.25 -4.16
C SER A 393 8.31 -15.38 -5.26
N ARG A 394 7.30 -16.23 -5.03
CA ARG A 394 6.24 -16.53 -6.01
C ARG A 394 5.16 -15.46 -6.07
N TYR A 395 4.76 -14.92 -4.93
CA TYR A 395 3.57 -14.08 -4.81
C TYR A 395 3.83 -12.60 -4.57
N MET A 396 5.04 -12.21 -4.15
CA MET A 396 5.42 -10.82 -3.90
C MET A 396 6.45 -10.37 -4.95
N SER A 397 5.96 -9.88 -6.10
CA SER A 397 6.81 -9.49 -7.23
C SER A 397 7.35 -8.06 -7.12
N ASP A 398 6.74 -7.23 -6.32
CA ASP A 398 7.05 -5.81 -6.09
C ASP A 398 8.34 -5.60 -5.30
N ARG A 399 8.76 -6.59 -4.53
CA ARG A 399 9.93 -6.56 -3.65
C ARG A 399 10.93 -7.67 -4.00
N LYS A 400 12.17 -7.51 -3.53
CA LYS A 400 13.26 -8.43 -3.78
C LYS A 400 13.61 -9.29 -2.57
N LEU A 401 14.15 -10.48 -2.82
CA LEU A 401 14.78 -11.29 -1.81
C LEU A 401 16.15 -10.64 -1.39
N PRO A 402 16.56 -10.77 -0.12
CA PRO A 402 15.94 -11.51 0.97
C PRO A 402 14.87 -10.70 1.73
N ASP A 403 14.76 -9.40 1.52
CA ASP A 403 13.96 -8.44 2.29
C ASP A 403 12.49 -8.88 2.46
N LYS A 404 11.81 -9.18 1.34
CA LYS A 404 10.41 -9.64 1.39
C LYS A 404 10.19 -10.92 2.20
N ALA A 405 11.19 -11.82 2.25
CA ALA A 405 11.09 -13.05 3.02
C ALA A 405 11.38 -12.80 4.52
N ILE A 406 12.25 -11.85 4.82
CA ILE A 406 12.52 -11.35 6.17
C ILE A 406 11.25 -10.71 6.74
N ASP A 407 10.60 -9.81 5.98
CA ASP A 407 9.33 -9.19 6.38
C ASP A 407 8.26 -10.23 6.72
N VAL A 408 8.16 -11.31 5.92
CA VAL A 408 7.18 -12.37 6.17
C VAL A 408 7.44 -13.08 7.51
N ILE A 409 8.67 -13.41 7.87
CA ILE A 409 8.95 -14.07 9.15
C ILE A 409 8.78 -13.10 10.32
N ASP A 410 9.15 -11.84 10.13
CA ASP A 410 8.96 -10.79 11.14
C ASP A 410 7.46 -10.55 11.42
N GLU A 411 6.65 -10.37 10.38
CA GLU A 411 5.19 -10.21 10.53
C GLU A 411 4.53 -11.48 11.09
N ALA A 412 5.03 -12.67 10.74
CA ALA A 412 4.53 -13.91 11.32
C ALA A 412 4.76 -13.99 12.84
N GLY A 413 5.93 -13.53 13.30
CA GLY A 413 6.24 -13.38 14.72
C GLY A 413 5.37 -12.33 15.39
N ALA A 414 5.30 -11.14 14.82
CA ALA A 414 4.51 -10.02 15.32
C ALA A 414 3.02 -10.36 15.44
N SER A 415 2.47 -11.10 14.46
CA SER A 415 1.06 -11.52 14.48
C SER A 415 0.69 -12.36 15.70
N GLN A 416 1.64 -13.14 16.26
CA GLN A 416 1.41 -13.91 17.48
C GLN A 416 1.37 -13.02 18.73
N MET A 417 2.13 -11.91 18.72
CA MET A 417 2.13 -10.98 19.86
C MET A 417 0.80 -10.24 20.02
N LEU A 418 0.06 -10.05 18.93
CA LEU A 418 -1.27 -9.41 18.93
C LEU A 418 -2.38 -10.33 19.51
N LEU A 419 -2.12 -11.63 19.58
CA LEU A 419 -3.10 -12.58 20.11
C LEU A 419 -3.06 -12.59 21.66
N PRO A 420 -4.22 -12.85 22.33
CA PRO A 420 -4.24 -13.12 23.78
C PRO A 420 -3.29 -14.29 24.13
N GLU A 421 -2.65 -14.25 25.29
CA GLU A 421 -1.64 -15.25 25.69
C GLU A 421 -2.13 -16.70 25.58
N SER A 422 -3.41 -16.95 25.87
CA SER A 422 -4.04 -18.28 25.76
C SER A 422 -4.12 -18.82 24.32
N ARG A 423 -4.03 -17.94 23.30
CA ARG A 423 -4.10 -18.31 21.88
C ARG A 423 -2.77 -18.17 21.15
N ARG A 424 -1.71 -17.66 21.82
CA ARG A 424 -0.38 -17.49 21.23
C ARG A 424 0.27 -18.86 20.97
N LYS A 425 0.67 -19.08 19.75
CA LYS A 425 1.47 -20.26 19.38
C LYS A 425 2.94 -19.98 19.66
N LYS A 426 3.58 -20.86 20.40
CA LYS A 426 5.04 -20.78 20.67
C LYS A 426 5.88 -21.21 19.47
N THR A 427 5.29 -21.92 18.50
CA THR A 427 5.97 -22.40 17.29
C THR A 427 5.17 -21.99 16.07
N ILE A 428 5.86 -21.33 15.13
CA ILE A 428 5.31 -20.89 13.84
C ILE A 428 5.66 -21.96 12.80
N GLY A 429 4.64 -22.52 12.19
CA GLY A 429 4.71 -23.50 11.12
C GLY A 429 4.36 -22.92 9.75
N GLN A 430 4.21 -23.79 8.76
CA GLN A 430 3.84 -23.41 7.39
C GLN A 430 2.51 -22.66 7.33
N LYS A 431 1.49 -23.12 8.06
CA LYS A 431 0.15 -22.53 8.01
C LYS A 431 0.10 -21.08 8.47
N GLU A 432 0.89 -20.74 9.49
CA GLU A 432 0.98 -19.36 9.99
C GLU A 432 1.65 -18.44 8.96
N VAL A 433 2.72 -18.93 8.34
CA VAL A 433 3.42 -18.20 7.26
C VAL A 433 2.53 -18.05 6.02
N GLU A 434 1.81 -19.10 5.62
CA GLU A 434 0.84 -19.04 4.52
C GLU A 434 -0.24 -17.99 4.77
N ALA A 435 -0.78 -17.92 5.99
CA ALA A 435 -1.79 -16.93 6.37
C ALA A 435 -1.25 -15.49 6.33
N VAL A 436 0.01 -15.28 6.70
CA VAL A 436 0.67 -13.98 6.63
C VAL A 436 0.89 -13.57 5.17
N ILE A 437 1.44 -14.46 4.35
CA ILE A 437 1.68 -14.19 2.93
C ILE A 437 0.36 -13.91 2.20
N ALA A 438 -0.69 -14.67 2.50
CA ALA A 438 -2.02 -14.43 1.94
C ALA A 438 -2.48 -12.99 2.20
N ARG A 439 -2.22 -12.46 3.40
CA ARG A 439 -2.56 -11.10 3.79
C ARG A 439 -1.66 -10.05 3.11
N MET A 440 -0.34 -10.26 3.14
CA MET A 440 0.62 -9.34 2.54
C MET A 440 0.48 -9.24 1.03
N ALA A 441 0.33 -10.38 0.35
CA ALA A 441 0.15 -10.45 -1.10
C ALA A 441 -1.32 -10.25 -1.55
N ARG A 442 -2.25 -9.99 -0.62
CA ARG A 442 -3.68 -9.82 -0.88
C ARG A 442 -4.29 -10.99 -1.65
N ILE A 443 -3.92 -12.20 -1.27
CA ILE A 443 -4.40 -13.44 -1.87
C ILE A 443 -5.32 -14.14 -0.86
N PRO A 444 -6.41 -14.78 -1.30
CA PRO A 444 -7.21 -15.59 -0.40
C PRO A 444 -6.36 -16.71 0.23
N PRO A 445 -6.50 -16.97 1.55
CA PRO A 445 -5.71 -18.00 2.24
C PRO A 445 -5.82 -19.40 1.60
N LYS A 446 -6.96 -19.71 0.97
CA LYS A 446 -7.20 -20.98 0.28
C LYS A 446 -6.30 -21.18 -0.97
N SER A 447 -5.85 -20.10 -1.62
CA SER A 447 -5.00 -20.20 -2.82
C SER A 447 -3.51 -20.33 -2.50
N VAL A 448 -3.12 -20.15 -1.24
CA VAL A 448 -1.73 -20.30 -0.77
C VAL A 448 -1.47 -21.72 -0.22
N SER A 449 -2.50 -22.39 0.29
CA SER A 449 -2.40 -23.74 0.85
C SER A 449 -2.53 -24.84 -0.23
N LYS A 450 -2.11 -26.06 0.08
CA LYS A 450 -2.17 -27.25 -0.82
C LYS A 450 -3.57 -27.55 -1.39
N SER A 451 -4.62 -26.86 -0.97
CA SER A 451 -5.99 -27.00 -1.48
C SER A 451 -6.20 -26.50 -2.93
N ASP A 452 -5.21 -25.84 -3.54
CA ASP A 452 -5.28 -25.40 -4.94
C ASP A 452 -5.56 -26.57 -5.92
N THR A 453 -4.98 -27.73 -5.62
CA THR A 453 -5.17 -28.93 -6.45
C THR A 453 -6.57 -29.52 -6.32
N GLU A 454 -7.18 -29.42 -5.12
CA GLU A 454 -8.55 -29.87 -4.88
C GLU A 454 -9.56 -28.93 -5.53
N SER A 455 -9.38 -27.60 -5.37
CA SER A 455 -10.23 -26.60 -6.01
C SER A 455 -10.20 -26.71 -7.54
N LEU A 456 -9.06 -27.06 -8.14
CA LEU A 456 -8.95 -27.30 -9.59
C LEU A 456 -9.58 -28.63 -10.06
N LYS A 457 -9.67 -29.64 -9.18
CA LYS A 457 -10.40 -30.87 -9.50
C LYS A 457 -11.91 -30.62 -9.56
N GLU A 458 -12.40 -29.82 -8.62
CA GLU A 458 -13.83 -29.51 -8.47
C GLU A 458 -14.29 -28.39 -9.40
N LEU A 459 -13.34 -27.59 -9.97
CA LEU A 459 -13.63 -26.41 -10.80
C LEU A 459 -14.70 -26.67 -11.88
N LYS A 460 -14.59 -27.79 -12.61
CA LYS A 460 -15.56 -28.14 -13.66
C LYS A 460 -16.96 -28.33 -13.05
N GLY A 461 -17.08 -29.12 -11.99
CA GLY A 461 -18.36 -29.41 -11.35
C GLY A 461 -18.98 -28.15 -10.71
N ASP A 462 -18.17 -27.29 -10.12
CA ASP A 462 -18.65 -26.04 -9.52
C ASP A 462 -19.17 -25.06 -10.58
N LEU A 463 -18.48 -24.96 -11.72
CA LEU A 463 -18.95 -24.14 -12.83
C LEU A 463 -20.23 -24.71 -13.47
N GLU A 464 -20.33 -26.03 -13.67
CA GLU A 464 -21.51 -26.69 -14.24
C GLU A 464 -22.76 -26.56 -13.34
N ARG A 465 -22.59 -26.49 -12.02
CA ARG A 465 -23.70 -26.26 -11.07
C ARG A 465 -24.33 -24.88 -11.22
N VAL A 466 -23.58 -23.90 -11.73
CA VAL A 466 -24.01 -22.49 -11.76
C VAL A 466 -24.27 -21.99 -13.17
N VAL A 467 -23.59 -22.53 -14.17
CA VAL A 467 -23.72 -22.14 -15.59
C VAL A 467 -24.20 -23.34 -16.39
N TYR A 468 -25.41 -23.22 -16.91
CA TYR A 468 -26.09 -24.29 -17.63
C TYR A 468 -25.90 -24.20 -19.15
N GLY A 469 -25.86 -25.33 -19.82
CA GLY A 469 -25.82 -25.45 -21.31
C GLY A 469 -24.51 -24.99 -21.93
N GLN A 470 -23.41 -24.93 -21.15
CA GLN A 470 -22.09 -24.50 -21.65
C GLN A 470 -20.98 -25.50 -21.29
N GLU A 471 -21.29 -26.78 -21.23
CA GLU A 471 -20.39 -27.84 -20.76
C GLU A 471 -19.06 -27.86 -21.51
N GLN A 472 -19.10 -27.67 -22.88
CA GLN A 472 -17.90 -27.63 -23.71
C GLN A 472 -17.01 -26.43 -23.38
N ALA A 473 -17.62 -25.24 -23.19
CA ALA A 473 -16.89 -24.04 -22.80
C ALA A 473 -16.26 -24.19 -21.42
N ILE A 474 -16.99 -24.73 -20.44
CA ILE A 474 -16.51 -24.98 -19.08
C ILE A 474 -15.37 -26.00 -19.09
N GLU A 475 -15.46 -27.05 -19.91
CA GLU A 475 -14.39 -28.06 -20.05
C GLU A 475 -13.10 -27.46 -20.61
N GLN A 476 -13.22 -26.64 -21.65
CA GLN A 476 -12.06 -25.93 -22.24
C GLN A 476 -11.40 -24.98 -21.24
N VAL A 477 -12.19 -24.17 -20.52
CA VAL A 477 -11.67 -23.27 -19.46
C VAL A 477 -10.97 -24.08 -18.37
N SER A 478 -11.62 -25.14 -17.87
CA SER A 478 -11.09 -25.97 -16.79
C SER A 478 -9.79 -26.67 -17.19
N SER A 479 -9.72 -27.19 -18.43
CA SER A 479 -8.52 -27.84 -18.98
C SER A 479 -7.37 -26.86 -19.14
N ALA A 480 -7.63 -25.67 -19.67
CA ALA A 480 -6.62 -24.63 -19.85
C ALA A 480 -6.08 -24.13 -18.49
N MET A 481 -6.97 -23.98 -17.50
CA MET A 481 -6.57 -23.61 -16.14
C MET A 481 -5.70 -24.69 -15.46
N LYS A 482 -6.04 -25.98 -15.67
CA LYS A 482 -5.22 -27.10 -15.17
C LYS A 482 -3.83 -27.13 -15.79
N LEU A 483 -3.71 -26.91 -17.12
CA LEU A 483 -2.42 -26.80 -17.81
C LEU A 483 -1.57 -25.64 -17.30
N ALA A 484 -2.18 -24.48 -17.11
CA ALA A 484 -1.51 -23.29 -16.59
C ALA A 484 -0.95 -23.52 -15.17
N ARG A 485 -1.74 -24.14 -14.30
CA ARG A 485 -1.32 -24.43 -12.91
C ARG A 485 -0.37 -25.61 -12.78
N ALA A 486 -0.33 -26.51 -13.74
CA ALA A 486 0.63 -27.61 -13.77
C ALA A 486 2.09 -27.14 -14.08
N GLY A 487 2.29 -25.84 -14.35
CA GLY A 487 3.60 -25.27 -14.66
C GLY A 487 4.10 -25.59 -16.08
N LEU A 488 3.22 -26.07 -16.94
CA LEU A 488 3.54 -26.41 -18.34
C LEU A 488 3.46 -25.21 -19.29
N ARG A 489 3.30 -23.99 -18.75
CA ARG A 489 3.28 -22.74 -19.50
C ARG A 489 4.61 -22.00 -19.45
N GLU A 490 4.80 -21.03 -20.32
CA GLU A 490 5.90 -20.08 -20.24
C GLU A 490 5.80 -19.20 -19.00
N ALA A 491 6.89 -19.07 -18.25
CA ALA A 491 6.91 -18.34 -16.96
C ALA A 491 6.57 -16.83 -17.07
N ASN A 492 6.75 -16.26 -18.25
CA ASN A 492 6.61 -14.82 -18.51
C ASN A 492 5.22 -14.42 -19.07
N LYS A 493 4.25 -15.32 -19.11
CA LYS A 493 2.90 -15.04 -19.64
C LYS A 493 1.84 -15.02 -18.52
N PRO A 494 0.67 -14.40 -18.72
CA PRO A 494 -0.48 -14.50 -17.82
C PRO A 494 -0.89 -15.95 -17.54
N ILE A 495 -1.65 -16.21 -16.47
CA ILE A 495 -2.15 -17.56 -16.15
C ILE A 495 -2.92 -18.15 -17.31
N GLY A 496 -3.71 -17.35 -18.00
CA GLY A 496 -4.40 -17.71 -19.23
C GLY A 496 -4.98 -16.47 -19.88
N SER A 497 -5.01 -16.48 -21.22
CA SER A 497 -5.57 -15.42 -22.06
C SER A 497 -6.65 -16.01 -22.95
N PHE A 498 -7.92 -15.79 -22.59
CA PHE A 498 -9.07 -16.43 -23.21
C PHE A 498 -9.95 -15.43 -23.95
N LEU A 499 -10.42 -15.83 -25.15
CA LEU A 499 -11.46 -15.11 -25.86
C LEU A 499 -12.77 -15.91 -25.80
N PHE A 500 -13.78 -15.36 -25.11
CA PHE A 500 -15.12 -15.93 -25.03
C PHE A 500 -15.98 -15.36 -26.16
N SER A 501 -16.33 -16.20 -27.14
CA SER A 501 -17.17 -15.81 -28.27
C SER A 501 -18.55 -16.41 -28.17
N GLY A 502 -19.56 -15.75 -28.72
CA GLY A 502 -20.93 -16.25 -28.79
C GLY A 502 -21.99 -15.19 -28.57
N PRO A 503 -23.29 -15.54 -28.68
CA PRO A 503 -24.41 -14.61 -28.55
C PRO A 503 -24.43 -13.85 -27.22
N THR A 504 -25.15 -12.74 -27.18
CA THR A 504 -25.37 -11.99 -25.93
C THR A 504 -26.25 -12.80 -24.97
N GLY A 505 -26.00 -12.72 -23.65
CA GLY A 505 -26.87 -13.32 -22.65
C GLY A 505 -26.77 -14.84 -22.49
N VAL A 506 -25.74 -15.50 -23.03
CA VAL A 506 -25.50 -16.95 -22.92
C VAL A 506 -24.64 -17.37 -21.71
N GLY A 507 -24.17 -16.40 -20.92
CA GLY A 507 -23.44 -16.70 -19.68
C GLY A 507 -21.93 -16.44 -19.71
N LYS A 508 -21.34 -15.81 -20.75
CA LYS A 508 -19.90 -15.49 -20.84
C LYS A 508 -19.35 -14.78 -19.60
N THR A 509 -19.99 -13.68 -19.21
CA THR A 509 -19.60 -12.90 -18.01
C THR A 509 -19.84 -13.68 -16.70
N GLU A 510 -20.88 -14.54 -16.67
CA GLU A 510 -21.18 -15.37 -15.50
C GLU A 510 -20.09 -16.43 -15.28
N VAL A 511 -19.58 -17.07 -16.35
CA VAL A 511 -18.45 -18.02 -16.24
C VAL A 511 -17.22 -17.32 -15.68
N ALA A 512 -16.90 -16.11 -16.14
CA ALA A 512 -15.75 -15.33 -15.62
C ALA A 512 -15.94 -15.01 -14.14
N LYS A 513 -17.14 -14.60 -13.72
CA LYS A 513 -17.49 -14.33 -12.34
C LYS A 513 -17.38 -15.57 -11.43
N GLN A 514 -17.90 -16.70 -11.90
CA GLN A 514 -17.86 -17.95 -11.14
C GLN A 514 -16.44 -18.51 -11.07
N LEU A 515 -15.66 -18.38 -12.16
CA LEU A 515 -14.24 -18.72 -12.16
C LEU A 515 -13.47 -17.93 -11.08
N ALA A 516 -13.69 -16.63 -11.00
CA ALA A 516 -13.07 -15.80 -9.98
C ALA A 516 -13.50 -16.23 -8.56
N ALA A 517 -14.79 -16.50 -8.35
CA ALA A 517 -15.34 -16.95 -7.08
C ALA A 517 -14.78 -18.32 -6.64
N THR A 518 -14.70 -19.30 -7.56
CA THR A 518 -14.17 -20.65 -7.28
C THR A 518 -12.68 -20.61 -7.00
N LEU A 519 -11.92 -19.77 -7.72
CA LEU A 519 -10.50 -19.54 -7.47
C LEU A 519 -10.26 -18.68 -6.22
N GLY A 520 -11.31 -18.04 -5.69
CA GLY A 520 -11.24 -17.15 -4.55
C GLY A 520 -10.45 -15.87 -4.83
N ILE A 521 -10.41 -15.39 -6.07
CA ILE A 521 -9.72 -14.17 -6.49
C ILE A 521 -10.72 -13.12 -6.97
N GLU A 522 -10.31 -11.85 -7.01
CA GLU A 522 -11.19 -10.76 -7.41
C GLU A 522 -11.40 -10.73 -8.92
N MET A 523 -12.58 -10.28 -9.36
CA MET A 523 -12.89 -10.03 -10.77
C MET A 523 -12.87 -8.53 -11.06
N LEU A 524 -11.92 -8.12 -11.89
CA LEU A 524 -11.80 -6.75 -12.38
C LEU A 524 -12.46 -6.65 -13.75
N ARG A 525 -13.57 -5.92 -13.86
CA ARG A 525 -14.33 -5.80 -15.09
C ARG A 525 -14.16 -4.43 -15.73
N PHE A 526 -13.86 -4.43 -17.03
CA PHE A 526 -13.78 -3.25 -17.88
C PHE A 526 -14.68 -3.43 -19.09
N ASP A 527 -15.62 -2.52 -19.31
CA ASP A 527 -16.49 -2.49 -20.47
C ASP A 527 -15.78 -1.71 -21.59
N MET A 528 -15.44 -2.42 -22.67
CA MET A 528 -14.67 -1.83 -23.75
C MET A 528 -15.46 -0.82 -24.58
N SER A 529 -16.78 -0.75 -24.43
CA SER A 529 -17.59 0.32 -25.02
C SER A 529 -17.26 1.72 -24.47
N GLU A 530 -16.65 1.80 -23.27
CA GLU A 530 -16.16 3.07 -22.71
C GLU A 530 -14.80 3.48 -23.30
N TYR A 531 -14.10 2.58 -24.01
CA TYR A 531 -12.75 2.78 -24.53
C TYR A 531 -12.68 2.72 -26.06
N MET A 532 -13.72 3.25 -26.71
CA MET A 532 -13.81 3.31 -28.18
C MET A 532 -12.93 4.39 -28.79
N GLU A 533 -12.65 5.47 -28.05
CA GLU A 533 -11.88 6.60 -28.51
C GLU A 533 -10.45 6.60 -27.95
N ARG A 534 -9.51 7.12 -28.76
CA ARG A 534 -8.08 7.13 -28.38
C ARG A 534 -7.79 7.81 -27.05
N HIS A 535 -8.48 8.88 -26.75
CA HIS A 535 -8.27 9.62 -25.49
C HIS A 535 -8.78 8.83 -24.25
N THR A 536 -9.76 7.95 -24.42
CA THR A 536 -10.24 7.10 -23.32
C THR A 536 -9.30 5.93 -23.03
N VAL A 537 -8.52 5.48 -24.01
CA VAL A 537 -7.48 4.45 -23.82
C VAL A 537 -6.41 4.92 -22.83
N SER A 538 -6.07 6.22 -22.83
CA SER A 538 -5.15 6.80 -21.85
C SER A 538 -5.64 6.65 -20.41
N ARG A 539 -6.94 6.48 -20.16
CA ARG A 539 -7.48 6.21 -18.83
C ARG A 539 -7.16 4.79 -18.34
N LEU A 540 -6.92 3.83 -19.27
CA LEU A 540 -6.55 2.46 -18.89
C LEU A 540 -5.10 2.34 -18.40
N ILE A 541 -4.17 3.06 -19.02
CA ILE A 541 -2.72 2.94 -18.78
C ILE A 541 -2.07 4.23 -18.27
N GLY A 542 -2.85 5.29 -18.02
CA GLY A 542 -2.36 6.61 -17.67
C GLY A 542 -2.13 7.52 -18.88
N ALA A 543 -2.15 8.83 -18.65
CA ALA A 543 -1.87 9.82 -19.68
C ALA A 543 -0.36 10.08 -19.79
N PRO A 544 0.20 10.25 -21.01
CA PRO A 544 1.60 10.62 -21.18
C PRO A 544 1.94 11.96 -20.54
N PRO A 545 3.20 12.21 -20.12
CA PRO A 545 3.64 13.48 -19.59
C PRO A 545 3.29 14.65 -20.54
N GLY A 546 2.68 15.71 -19.98
CA GLY A 546 2.25 16.89 -20.73
C GLY A 546 0.75 16.93 -21.07
N TYR A 547 -0.01 15.89 -20.80
CA TYR A 547 -1.47 15.89 -20.93
C TYR A 547 -2.16 16.11 -19.58
N VAL A 548 -3.37 16.66 -19.59
CA VAL A 548 -4.19 16.87 -18.38
C VAL A 548 -4.49 15.50 -17.75
N GLY A 549 -4.16 15.36 -16.45
CA GLY A 549 -4.36 14.09 -15.73
C GLY A 549 -3.16 13.12 -15.78
N HIS A 550 -1.97 13.57 -16.23
CA HIS A 550 -0.77 12.72 -16.28
C HIS A 550 -0.30 12.21 -14.90
N ASP A 551 -0.71 12.87 -13.80
CA ASP A 551 -0.41 12.43 -12.43
C ASP A 551 -1.33 11.29 -11.95
N GLN A 552 -2.38 10.98 -12.71
CA GLN A 552 -3.30 9.88 -12.39
C GLN A 552 -2.81 8.59 -13.06
N GLY A 553 -2.66 7.53 -12.26
CA GLY A 553 -2.36 6.19 -12.78
C GLY A 553 -3.45 5.67 -13.73
N GLY A 554 -3.16 4.64 -14.50
CA GLY A 554 -4.14 4.03 -15.38
C GLY A 554 -5.10 3.11 -14.61
N LEU A 555 -6.38 3.15 -14.93
CA LEU A 555 -7.41 2.35 -14.25
C LEU A 555 -7.11 0.84 -14.28
N LEU A 556 -6.64 0.31 -15.42
CA LEU A 556 -6.26 -1.10 -15.54
C LEU A 556 -4.96 -1.39 -14.79
N SER A 557 -3.95 -0.55 -14.95
CA SER A 557 -2.66 -0.72 -14.30
C SER A 557 -2.79 -0.65 -12.78
N ASP A 558 -3.54 0.31 -12.25
CA ASP A 558 -3.73 0.46 -10.81
C ASP A 558 -4.60 -0.66 -10.20
N ALA A 559 -5.65 -1.07 -10.90
CA ALA A 559 -6.52 -2.16 -10.44
C ALA A 559 -5.75 -3.50 -10.34
N VAL A 560 -4.89 -3.81 -11.32
CA VAL A 560 -4.06 -5.02 -11.30
C VAL A 560 -2.92 -4.90 -10.29
N ASP A 561 -2.32 -3.73 -10.13
CA ASP A 561 -1.30 -3.51 -9.11
C ASP A 561 -1.86 -3.68 -7.68
N GLN A 562 -3.10 -3.23 -7.46
CA GLN A 562 -3.80 -3.45 -6.19
C GLN A 562 -4.23 -4.90 -5.97
N ASN A 563 -4.56 -5.62 -7.06
CA ASN A 563 -5.02 -7.01 -7.04
C ASN A 563 -4.20 -7.85 -8.03
N PRO A 564 -2.93 -8.22 -7.68
CA PRO A 564 -2.03 -8.92 -8.59
C PRO A 564 -2.52 -10.32 -9.00
N HIS A 565 -3.45 -10.88 -8.22
CA HIS A 565 -4.11 -12.15 -8.50
C HIS A 565 -5.60 -11.89 -8.75
N ALA A 566 -5.98 -11.71 -10.01
CA ALA A 566 -7.33 -11.37 -10.40
C ALA A 566 -7.74 -12.05 -11.70
N VAL A 567 -9.05 -12.15 -11.91
CA VAL A 567 -9.63 -12.36 -13.25
C VAL A 567 -9.91 -10.97 -13.84
N VAL A 568 -9.18 -10.61 -14.90
CA VAL A 568 -9.44 -9.39 -15.66
C VAL A 568 -10.39 -9.72 -16.79
N LEU A 569 -11.59 -9.16 -16.74
CA LEU A 569 -12.62 -9.31 -17.76
C LEU A 569 -12.71 -8.03 -18.59
N LEU A 570 -12.38 -8.14 -19.87
CA LEU A 570 -12.59 -7.10 -20.88
C LEU A 570 -13.84 -7.43 -21.70
N ASP A 571 -14.93 -6.78 -21.36
CA ASP A 571 -16.23 -7.07 -21.95
C ASP A 571 -16.41 -6.33 -23.30
N GLU A 572 -16.94 -7.01 -24.33
CA GLU A 572 -17.18 -6.47 -25.68
C GLU A 572 -15.91 -5.90 -26.35
N ILE A 573 -14.84 -6.73 -26.38
CA ILE A 573 -13.50 -6.31 -26.86
C ILE A 573 -13.52 -5.78 -28.31
N GLU A 574 -14.47 -6.20 -29.15
CA GLU A 574 -14.64 -5.72 -30.52
C GLU A 574 -14.96 -4.24 -30.61
N LYS A 575 -15.41 -3.62 -29.52
CA LYS A 575 -15.71 -2.17 -29.46
C LYS A 575 -14.49 -1.33 -29.08
N ALA A 576 -13.43 -1.96 -28.59
CA ALA A 576 -12.23 -1.26 -28.13
C ALA A 576 -11.49 -0.55 -29.27
N HIS A 577 -10.87 0.58 -28.95
CA HIS A 577 -9.95 1.23 -29.87
C HIS A 577 -8.74 0.31 -30.20
N PRO A 578 -8.19 0.35 -31.44
CA PRO A 578 -7.06 -0.49 -31.83
C PRO A 578 -5.83 -0.43 -30.89
N ASP A 579 -5.58 0.68 -30.23
CA ASP A 579 -4.47 0.83 -29.28
C ASP A 579 -4.62 -0.10 -28.06
N VAL A 580 -5.86 -0.49 -27.68
CA VAL A 580 -6.10 -1.47 -26.61
C VAL A 580 -5.53 -2.83 -26.99
N TYR A 581 -5.66 -3.25 -28.24
CA TYR A 581 -5.08 -4.53 -28.70
C TYR A 581 -3.56 -4.53 -28.60
N ASN A 582 -2.89 -3.40 -28.88
CA ASN A 582 -1.43 -3.28 -28.73
C ASN A 582 -1.00 -3.44 -27.26
N ILE A 583 -1.77 -2.88 -26.33
CA ILE A 583 -1.55 -3.05 -24.89
C ILE A 583 -1.69 -4.53 -24.50
N LEU A 584 -2.75 -5.18 -24.98
CA LEU A 584 -3.03 -6.58 -24.67
C LEU A 584 -1.97 -7.52 -25.28
N LEU A 585 -1.46 -7.22 -26.47
CA LEU A 585 -0.34 -7.96 -27.05
C LEU A 585 0.90 -7.92 -26.14
N GLN A 586 1.23 -6.75 -25.60
CA GLN A 586 2.35 -6.62 -24.65
C GLN A 586 2.11 -7.45 -23.37
N VAL A 587 0.90 -7.42 -22.85
CA VAL A 587 0.52 -8.21 -21.66
C VAL A 587 0.62 -9.72 -21.95
N MET A 588 0.08 -10.19 -23.06
CA MET A 588 0.07 -11.60 -23.42
C MET A 588 1.46 -12.15 -23.74
N ASP A 589 2.38 -11.34 -24.29
CA ASP A 589 3.74 -11.77 -24.62
C ASP A 589 4.68 -11.75 -23.43
N ASN A 590 4.63 -10.69 -22.63
CA ASN A 590 5.63 -10.41 -21.60
C ASN A 590 5.10 -10.60 -20.16
N GLY A 591 3.78 -10.77 -19.99
CA GLY A 591 3.13 -10.82 -18.67
C GLY A 591 3.31 -9.54 -17.87
N MET A 592 3.71 -8.43 -18.50
CA MET A 592 3.96 -7.15 -17.87
C MET A 592 3.45 -6.00 -18.73
N LEU A 593 2.89 -4.99 -18.10
CA LEU A 593 2.47 -3.75 -18.73
C LEU A 593 3.29 -2.59 -18.14
N THR A 594 3.84 -1.74 -19.00
CA THR A 594 4.46 -0.49 -18.55
C THR A 594 3.45 0.64 -18.75
N ASP A 595 3.05 1.28 -17.66
CA ASP A 595 2.13 2.42 -17.72
C ASP A 595 2.80 3.69 -18.28
N ALA A 596 2.03 4.74 -18.45
CA ALA A 596 2.52 6.02 -18.98
C ALA A 596 3.52 6.72 -18.04
N LEU A 597 3.53 6.38 -16.75
CA LEU A 597 4.48 6.88 -15.74
C LEU A 597 5.78 6.06 -15.72
N GLY A 598 5.87 5.00 -16.51
CA GLY A 598 7.02 4.08 -16.55
C GLY A 598 6.98 3.02 -15.45
N LYS A 599 5.88 2.90 -14.69
CA LYS A 599 5.66 1.83 -13.71
C LYS A 599 5.38 0.52 -14.44
N LYS A 600 6.05 -0.55 -14.04
CA LYS A 600 5.82 -1.89 -14.56
C LYS A 600 4.81 -2.62 -13.68
N VAL A 601 3.71 -3.05 -14.26
CA VAL A 601 2.64 -3.80 -13.60
C VAL A 601 2.70 -5.25 -14.05
N ASP A 602 2.62 -6.18 -13.09
CA ASP A 602 2.79 -7.61 -13.31
C ASP A 602 1.44 -8.32 -13.56
N PHE A 603 1.26 -8.89 -14.73
CA PHE A 603 0.08 -9.65 -15.14
C PHE A 603 0.30 -11.17 -15.12
N ARG A 604 1.46 -11.67 -14.70
CA ARG A 604 1.79 -13.11 -14.74
C ARG A 604 0.87 -13.97 -13.88
N ASN A 605 0.25 -13.38 -12.87
CA ASN A 605 -0.70 -14.06 -11.99
C ASN A 605 -2.17 -13.70 -12.28
N VAL A 606 -2.43 -13.08 -13.43
CA VAL A 606 -3.76 -12.67 -13.88
C VAL A 606 -4.32 -13.69 -14.85
N VAL A 607 -5.63 -13.95 -14.76
CA VAL A 607 -6.41 -14.64 -15.81
C VAL A 607 -7.09 -13.57 -16.66
N LEU A 608 -6.68 -13.44 -17.91
CA LEU A 608 -7.22 -12.47 -18.85
C LEU A 608 -8.36 -13.09 -19.65
N ILE A 609 -9.56 -12.56 -19.52
CA ILE A 609 -10.76 -12.99 -20.25
C ILE A 609 -11.28 -11.82 -21.07
N MET A 610 -11.44 -12.04 -22.36
CA MET A 610 -12.06 -11.09 -23.27
C MET A 610 -13.35 -11.67 -23.78
N THR A 611 -14.43 -10.89 -23.85
CA THR A 611 -15.69 -11.35 -24.44
C THR A 611 -15.96 -10.67 -25.77
N THR A 612 -16.56 -11.37 -26.68
CA THR A 612 -17.01 -10.84 -27.97
C THR A 612 -18.37 -11.39 -28.37
N ASN A 613 -19.15 -10.58 -29.04
CA ASN A 613 -20.42 -10.96 -29.67
C ASN A 613 -20.25 -11.16 -31.19
N ALA A 614 -19.02 -11.14 -31.69
CA ALA A 614 -18.71 -11.37 -33.10
C ALA A 614 -19.21 -12.75 -33.59
N GLY A 615 -19.77 -12.80 -34.78
CA GLY A 615 -20.39 -13.99 -35.34
C GLY A 615 -21.88 -14.09 -35.05
N ALA A 616 -22.33 -13.80 -33.84
CA ALA A 616 -23.76 -13.87 -33.52
C ALA A 616 -24.60 -12.80 -34.21
N ALA A 617 -24.06 -11.60 -34.40
CA ALA A 617 -24.74 -10.50 -35.14
C ALA A 617 -24.85 -10.77 -36.65
N ASP A 618 -23.86 -11.44 -37.21
CA ASP A 618 -23.86 -11.81 -38.64
C ASP A 618 -24.81 -12.98 -38.92
N ASN A 619 -24.90 -13.95 -38.01
CA ASN A 619 -25.86 -15.05 -38.07
C ASN A 619 -27.31 -14.54 -37.94
N ALA A 620 -27.59 -13.53 -37.13
CA ALA A 620 -28.91 -12.93 -37.03
C ALA A 620 -29.31 -12.13 -38.29
N ARG A 621 -28.35 -11.50 -38.97
CA ARG A 621 -28.58 -10.82 -40.25
C ARG A 621 -28.77 -11.77 -41.41
N ALA A 622 -28.09 -12.93 -41.41
CA ALA A 622 -28.24 -13.95 -42.43
C ALA A 622 -29.60 -14.69 -42.36
N ALA A 623 -30.24 -14.75 -41.20
CA ALA A 623 -31.54 -15.36 -41.01
C ALA A 623 -32.71 -14.59 -41.67
N ILE A 624 -32.51 -13.31 -42.03
CA ILE A 624 -33.51 -12.46 -42.72
C ILE A 624 -33.53 -12.70 -44.24
N GLY A 625 -32.55 -13.46 -44.78
CA GLY A 625 -32.45 -13.81 -46.23
C GLY A 625 -32.75 -15.28 -46.47
N PHE A 626 -33.65 -15.57 -47.41
CA PHE A 626 -34.13 -16.90 -47.81
C PHE A 626 -33.03 -17.99 -47.84
N GLY A 627 -33.13 -18.99 -46.95
CA GLY A 627 -32.72 -20.38 -47.22
C GLY A 627 -31.24 -20.71 -47.12
N ARG A 628 -30.49 -20.37 -46.06
CA ARG A 628 -29.25 -21.06 -45.71
C ARG A 628 -29.30 -21.51 -44.25
N GLY A 629 -29.29 -22.82 -44.03
CA GLY A 629 -29.10 -23.43 -42.72
C GLY A 629 -27.78 -22.96 -42.08
N LYS A 630 -27.72 -22.95 -40.76
CA LYS A 630 -26.50 -22.64 -39.96
C LYS A 630 -25.32 -23.42 -40.54
N VAL A 631 -24.35 -22.70 -41.14
CA VAL A 631 -23.10 -23.31 -41.60
C VAL A 631 -22.14 -23.27 -40.40
N GLU A 632 -21.76 -24.45 -39.91
CA GLU A 632 -20.70 -24.57 -38.89
C GLU A 632 -19.45 -23.88 -39.41
N GLY A 633 -18.87 -22.96 -38.57
CA GLY A 633 -17.64 -22.22 -38.88
C GLY A 633 -17.82 -20.76 -39.31
N GLU A 634 -19.04 -20.21 -39.36
CA GLU A 634 -19.22 -18.76 -39.63
C GLU A 634 -18.75 -17.89 -38.49
N ASP A 635 -18.90 -18.34 -37.24
CA ASP A 635 -18.40 -17.66 -36.06
C ASP A 635 -16.88 -17.53 -36.10
N GLU A 636 -16.18 -18.57 -36.52
CA GLU A 636 -14.72 -18.57 -36.65
C GLU A 636 -14.24 -17.60 -37.75
N LYS A 637 -14.96 -17.51 -38.86
CA LYS A 637 -14.69 -16.53 -39.94
C LYS A 637 -14.92 -15.09 -39.47
N ALA A 638 -15.93 -14.84 -38.65
CA ALA A 638 -16.18 -13.53 -38.10
C ALA A 638 -15.06 -13.10 -37.14
N ILE A 639 -14.59 -14.02 -36.30
CA ILE A 639 -13.43 -13.79 -35.40
C ILE A 639 -12.17 -13.53 -36.24
N GLN A 640 -11.96 -14.27 -37.32
CA GLN A 640 -10.82 -14.09 -38.23
C GLN A 640 -10.82 -12.73 -38.95
N ARG A 641 -11.97 -12.16 -39.21
CA ARG A 641 -12.11 -10.80 -39.80
C ARG A 641 -11.85 -9.67 -38.83
N LEU A 642 -12.26 -9.84 -37.56
CA LEU A 642 -12.18 -8.79 -36.53
C LEU A 642 -10.83 -8.74 -35.85
N PHE A 643 -10.22 -9.89 -35.61
CA PHE A 643 -8.97 -9.97 -34.87
C PHE A 643 -7.81 -10.39 -35.80
N THR A 644 -6.71 -9.63 -35.69
CA THR A 644 -5.52 -9.94 -36.50
C THR A 644 -4.96 -11.33 -36.17
N PRO A 645 -4.29 -12.00 -37.12
CA PRO A 645 -3.63 -13.29 -36.86
C PRO A 645 -2.66 -13.21 -35.69
N GLU A 646 -1.97 -12.08 -35.55
CA GLU A 646 -1.03 -11.82 -34.46
C GLU A 646 -1.72 -11.87 -33.09
N PHE A 647 -2.87 -11.23 -32.94
CA PHE A 647 -3.65 -11.25 -31.69
C PHE A 647 -4.17 -12.66 -31.38
N ARG A 648 -4.73 -13.34 -32.37
CA ARG A 648 -5.30 -14.69 -32.20
C ARG A 648 -4.27 -15.74 -31.77
N ASN A 649 -3.05 -15.66 -32.33
CA ASN A 649 -1.96 -16.59 -32.00
C ASN A 649 -1.40 -16.43 -30.59
N ARG A 650 -1.75 -15.35 -29.87
CA ARG A 650 -1.33 -15.12 -28.49
C ARG A 650 -2.38 -15.53 -27.46
N LEU A 651 -3.58 -15.89 -27.92
CA LEU A 651 -4.62 -16.45 -27.07
C LEU A 651 -4.31 -17.92 -26.76
N ASP A 652 -4.48 -18.29 -25.49
CA ASP A 652 -4.37 -19.70 -25.07
C ASP A 652 -5.53 -20.52 -25.60
N ALA A 653 -6.75 -19.96 -25.65
CA ALA A 653 -7.91 -20.58 -26.27
C ALA A 653 -8.97 -19.54 -26.69
N ILE A 654 -9.67 -19.87 -27.77
CA ILE A 654 -10.92 -19.23 -28.20
C ILE A 654 -12.04 -20.18 -27.81
N ILE A 655 -12.91 -19.75 -26.89
CA ILE A 655 -13.94 -20.56 -26.27
C ILE A 655 -15.30 -20.09 -26.75
N THR A 656 -15.97 -20.97 -27.50
CA THR A 656 -17.27 -20.63 -28.10
C THR A 656 -18.42 -21.06 -27.21
N PHE A 657 -19.30 -20.09 -26.88
CA PHE A 657 -20.53 -20.29 -26.13
C PHE A 657 -21.69 -20.50 -27.11
N LYS A 658 -22.47 -21.54 -26.86
CA LYS A 658 -23.64 -21.88 -27.65
C LYS A 658 -24.85 -21.05 -27.26
N ALA A 659 -25.78 -20.87 -28.18
CA ALA A 659 -27.11 -20.34 -27.87
C ALA A 659 -27.82 -21.27 -26.87
N LEU A 660 -28.59 -20.71 -25.98
CA LEU A 660 -29.35 -21.46 -24.95
C LEU A 660 -30.57 -22.13 -25.59
N ASP A 661 -30.79 -23.41 -25.33
CA ASP A 661 -32.02 -24.11 -25.67
C ASP A 661 -33.11 -23.87 -24.61
N ALA A 662 -34.34 -24.32 -24.93
CA ALA A 662 -35.51 -24.10 -24.10
C ALA A 662 -35.36 -24.74 -22.70
N ASP A 663 -34.75 -25.93 -22.63
CA ASP A 663 -34.56 -26.61 -21.35
C ASP A 663 -33.52 -25.93 -20.46
N THR A 664 -32.45 -25.45 -21.08
CA THR A 664 -31.44 -24.64 -20.36
C THR A 664 -32.05 -23.32 -19.85
N ILE A 665 -32.92 -22.67 -20.61
CA ILE A 665 -33.60 -21.44 -20.19
C ILE A 665 -34.47 -21.70 -18.95
N ARG A 666 -35.18 -22.84 -18.88
CA ARG A 666 -35.93 -23.25 -17.68
C ARG A 666 -35.02 -23.39 -16.46
N GLN A 667 -33.86 -24.03 -16.63
CA GLN A 667 -32.88 -24.15 -15.54
C GLN A 667 -32.37 -22.79 -15.08
N VAL A 668 -32.14 -21.84 -16.00
CA VAL A 668 -31.76 -20.47 -15.67
C VAL A 668 -32.87 -19.75 -14.89
N VAL A 669 -34.15 -19.93 -15.28
CA VAL A 669 -35.29 -19.39 -14.50
C VAL A 669 -35.27 -19.92 -13.09
N THR A 670 -35.15 -21.25 -12.94
CA THR A 670 -35.09 -21.92 -11.61
C THR A 670 -33.92 -21.35 -10.77
N LYS A 671 -32.75 -21.16 -11.35
CA LYS A 671 -31.61 -20.54 -10.66
C LYS A 671 -31.95 -19.14 -10.13
N PHE A 672 -32.55 -18.28 -10.95
CA PHE A 672 -32.93 -16.91 -10.53
C PHE A 672 -33.96 -16.93 -9.39
N ILE A 673 -34.88 -17.90 -9.39
CA ILE A 673 -35.84 -18.06 -8.33
C ILE A 673 -35.22 -18.56 -7.04
N LEU A 674 -34.32 -19.55 -7.11
CA LEU A 674 -33.55 -20.00 -5.93
C LEU A 674 -32.71 -18.87 -5.33
N GLN A 675 -32.11 -18.03 -6.18
CA GLN A 675 -31.39 -16.84 -5.69
C GLN A 675 -32.33 -15.83 -5.00
N LEU A 676 -33.54 -15.66 -5.52
CA LEU A 676 -34.54 -14.82 -4.90
C LEU A 676 -35.04 -15.42 -3.56
N GLU A 677 -35.28 -16.74 -3.52
CA GLU A 677 -35.66 -17.45 -2.30
C GLU A 677 -34.59 -17.32 -1.22
N ALA A 678 -33.30 -17.47 -1.58
CA ALA A 678 -32.19 -17.26 -0.66
C ALA A 678 -32.14 -15.81 -0.09
N GLN A 679 -32.51 -14.80 -0.88
CA GLN A 679 -32.65 -13.41 -0.39
C GLN A 679 -33.84 -13.22 0.55
N LEU A 680 -34.88 -14.02 0.36
CA LEU A 680 -36.12 -13.98 1.20
C LEU A 680 -36.02 -14.85 2.45
N GLY A 681 -35.01 -15.73 2.51
CA GLY A 681 -34.79 -16.68 3.64
C GLY A 681 -34.67 -15.96 4.99
N ASP A 682 -34.01 -14.80 5.06
CA ASP A 682 -33.88 -13.98 6.27
C ASP A 682 -35.27 -13.50 6.81
N ARG A 683 -36.30 -13.51 5.98
CA ARG A 683 -37.65 -13.12 6.31
C ARG A 683 -38.61 -14.33 6.49
N ASN A 684 -38.08 -15.56 6.49
CA ASN A 684 -38.84 -16.80 6.57
C ASN A 684 -39.91 -16.93 5.46
N ILE A 685 -39.54 -16.53 4.22
CA ILE A 685 -40.41 -16.65 3.06
C ILE A 685 -39.84 -17.71 2.14
N THR A 686 -40.63 -18.72 1.80
CA THR A 686 -40.32 -19.75 0.81
C THR A 686 -41.10 -19.51 -0.47
N LEU A 687 -40.42 -19.77 -1.63
CA LEU A 687 -41.00 -19.51 -2.95
C LEU A 687 -41.03 -20.77 -3.78
N GLU A 688 -42.20 -21.17 -4.27
CA GLU A 688 -42.40 -22.30 -5.17
C GLU A 688 -42.98 -21.82 -6.50
N LEU A 689 -42.44 -22.31 -7.63
CA LEU A 689 -43.00 -22.06 -8.95
C LEU A 689 -43.65 -23.28 -9.52
N THR A 690 -44.80 -23.09 -10.18
CA THR A 690 -45.37 -24.14 -11.03
C THR A 690 -44.65 -24.23 -12.38
N ASP A 691 -44.68 -25.43 -12.99
CA ASP A 691 -44.05 -25.65 -14.31
C ASP A 691 -44.59 -24.70 -15.36
N GLU A 692 -45.90 -24.40 -15.34
CA GLU A 692 -46.55 -23.45 -16.24
C GLU A 692 -46.02 -22.00 -16.08
N ALA A 693 -45.78 -21.60 -14.82
CA ALA A 693 -45.21 -20.28 -14.52
C ALA A 693 -43.74 -20.24 -14.96
N THR A 694 -42.99 -21.31 -14.78
CA THR A 694 -41.58 -21.44 -15.27
C THR A 694 -41.52 -21.33 -16.78
N ASP A 695 -42.40 -22.02 -17.50
CA ASP A 695 -42.48 -21.93 -18.99
C ASP A 695 -42.86 -20.55 -19.47
N TRP A 696 -43.80 -19.90 -18.77
CA TRP A 696 -44.20 -18.53 -19.13
C TRP A 696 -43.04 -17.53 -18.93
N LEU A 697 -42.29 -17.65 -17.80
CA LEU A 697 -41.12 -16.83 -17.54
C LEU A 697 -39.99 -17.09 -18.54
N ALA A 698 -39.76 -18.37 -18.87
CA ALA A 698 -38.78 -18.77 -19.88
C ALA A 698 -39.10 -18.15 -21.24
N LYS A 699 -40.36 -18.25 -21.68
CA LYS A 699 -40.81 -17.69 -22.96
C LYS A 699 -40.77 -16.16 -23.02
N ASN A 700 -41.15 -15.45 -21.99
CA ASN A 700 -41.19 -14.01 -21.97
C ASN A 700 -39.84 -13.37 -21.56
N GLY A 701 -38.98 -14.14 -20.89
CA GLY A 701 -37.66 -13.70 -20.44
C GLY A 701 -36.52 -14.03 -21.41
N PHE A 702 -36.79 -14.69 -22.51
CA PHE A 702 -35.82 -15.03 -23.56
C PHE A 702 -36.10 -14.23 -24.82
N ASP A 703 -35.04 -13.74 -25.44
CA ASP A 703 -35.06 -13.05 -26.72
C ASP A 703 -33.93 -13.64 -27.60
N GLU A 704 -34.20 -13.88 -28.90
CA GLU A 704 -33.22 -14.48 -29.78
C GLU A 704 -31.96 -13.64 -29.99
N LEU A 705 -32.06 -12.30 -29.84
CA LEU A 705 -30.94 -11.37 -30.00
C LEU A 705 -30.21 -11.10 -28.66
N TYR A 706 -30.97 -11.05 -27.54
CA TYR A 706 -30.44 -10.67 -26.23
C TYR A 706 -30.29 -11.84 -25.28
N GLY A 707 -30.64 -13.07 -25.70
CA GLY A 707 -30.54 -14.29 -24.89
C GLY A 707 -31.41 -14.22 -23.63
N ALA A 708 -30.89 -14.70 -22.51
CA ALA A 708 -31.54 -14.66 -21.20
C ALA A 708 -31.41 -13.30 -20.46
N ARG A 709 -30.85 -12.24 -21.09
CA ARG A 709 -30.66 -10.93 -20.45
C ARG A 709 -31.98 -10.28 -20.01
N PRO A 710 -33.13 -10.37 -20.76
CA PRO A 710 -34.39 -9.83 -20.31
C PRO A 710 -35.01 -10.55 -19.09
N LEU A 711 -34.63 -11.81 -18.82
CA LEU A 711 -35.22 -12.62 -17.77
C LEU A 711 -35.19 -11.95 -16.38
N GLY A 712 -34.07 -11.33 -16.02
CA GLY A 712 -33.93 -10.61 -14.75
C GLY A 712 -34.95 -9.46 -14.61
N ARG A 713 -35.27 -8.79 -15.73
CA ARG A 713 -36.23 -7.70 -15.79
C ARG A 713 -37.67 -8.24 -15.68
N VAL A 714 -37.97 -9.33 -16.37
CA VAL A 714 -39.27 -10.02 -16.31
C VAL A 714 -39.54 -10.51 -14.88
N ILE A 715 -38.58 -11.13 -14.21
CA ILE A 715 -38.69 -11.55 -12.82
C ILE A 715 -38.88 -10.34 -11.90
N GLN A 716 -38.19 -9.25 -12.15
CA GLN A 716 -38.35 -8.02 -11.36
C GLN A 716 -39.76 -7.44 -11.46
N GLU A 717 -40.32 -7.38 -12.67
CA GLU A 717 -41.63 -6.79 -12.91
C GLU A 717 -42.78 -7.69 -12.46
N HIS A 718 -42.68 -8.97 -12.71
CA HIS A 718 -43.80 -9.90 -12.49
C HIS A 718 -43.72 -10.66 -11.18
N ILE A 719 -42.55 -10.72 -10.52
CA ILE A 719 -42.41 -11.43 -9.25
C ILE A 719 -42.00 -10.47 -8.13
N LYS A 720 -40.84 -9.78 -8.29
CA LYS A 720 -40.26 -8.99 -7.17
C LYS A 720 -41.13 -7.78 -6.79
N LYS A 721 -41.63 -7.03 -7.77
CA LYS A 721 -42.48 -5.85 -7.49
C LYS A 721 -43.78 -6.21 -6.76
N PRO A 722 -44.60 -7.18 -7.23
CA PRO A 722 -45.82 -7.56 -6.51
C PRO A 722 -45.52 -8.14 -5.13
N LEU A 723 -44.48 -8.98 -4.99
CA LEU A 723 -44.12 -9.55 -3.68
C LEU A 723 -43.64 -8.48 -2.68
N ALA A 724 -43.01 -7.42 -3.14
CA ALA A 724 -42.50 -6.34 -2.27
C ALA A 724 -43.64 -5.68 -1.47
N GLU A 725 -44.80 -5.48 -2.08
CA GLU A 725 -45.98 -4.91 -1.39
C GLU A 725 -46.53 -5.86 -0.35
N ASP A 726 -46.64 -7.16 -0.68
CA ASP A 726 -47.11 -8.18 0.27
C ASP A 726 -46.10 -8.39 1.43
N ILE A 727 -44.82 -8.25 1.18
CA ILE A 727 -43.74 -8.37 2.19
C ILE A 727 -43.75 -7.16 3.14
N LEU A 728 -43.93 -5.95 2.60
CA LEU A 728 -43.87 -4.72 3.40
C LEU A 728 -45.17 -4.41 4.14
N PHE A 729 -46.30 -4.59 3.49
CA PHE A 729 -47.60 -4.10 3.96
C PHE A 729 -48.70 -5.15 3.94
N GLY A 730 -48.46 -6.34 3.38
CA GLY A 730 -49.47 -7.37 3.15
C GLY A 730 -49.29 -8.62 3.98
N ARG A 731 -49.63 -9.74 3.38
CA ARG A 731 -49.77 -11.08 4.03
C ARG A 731 -48.45 -11.72 4.42
N LEU A 732 -47.31 -11.25 3.91
CA LEU A 732 -45.97 -11.80 4.13
C LEU A 732 -45.15 -11.05 5.18
N THR A 733 -45.73 -10.13 5.92
CA THR A 733 -45.01 -9.34 6.95
C THR A 733 -44.44 -10.21 8.08
N LYS A 734 -44.97 -11.39 8.33
CA LYS A 734 -44.49 -12.37 9.33
C LYS A 734 -43.88 -13.61 8.72
N GLY A 735 -43.56 -13.58 7.42
CA GLY A 735 -43.12 -14.74 6.65
C GLY A 735 -44.30 -15.58 6.12
N GLY A 736 -44.01 -16.61 5.34
CA GLY A 736 -44.99 -17.48 4.74
C GLY A 736 -44.49 -18.23 3.52
N HIS A 737 -45.39 -19.02 2.93
CA HIS A 737 -45.10 -19.73 1.68
C HIS A 737 -45.85 -19.08 0.52
N VAL A 738 -45.12 -18.85 -0.59
CA VAL A 738 -45.67 -18.23 -1.81
C VAL A 738 -45.54 -19.20 -2.96
N LYS A 739 -46.68 -19.62 -3.49
CA LYS A 739 -46.75 -20.41 -4.72
C LYS A 739 -47.07 -19.51 -5.88
N VAL A 740 -46.20 -19.46 -6.86
CA VAL A 740 -46.34 -18.68 -8.08
C VAL A 740 -46.92 -19.56 -9.17
N ALA A 741 -48.12 -19.22 -9.63
CA ALA A 741 -48.85 -19.98 -10.63
C ALA A 741 -49.24 -19.08 -11.81
N LEU A 742 -49.61 -19.71 -12.95
CA LEU A 742 -50.12 -19.02 -14.15
C LEU A 742 -51.65 -19.18 -14.20
N LYS A 743 -52.40 -18.07 -14.23
CA LYS A 743 -53.84 -18.07 -14.48
C LYS A 743 -54.19 -17.01 -15.54
N ASP A 744 -54.94 -17.40 -16.56
CA ASP A 744 -55.35 -16.51 -17.65
C ASP A 744 -54.19 -15.75 -18.32
N GLY A 745 -53.02 -16.41 -18.45
CA GLY A 745 -51.79 -15.82 -19.03
C GLY A 745 -51.09 -14.80 -18.15
N LYS A 746 -51.44 -14.65 -16.88
CA LYS A 746 -50.82 -13.76 -15.89
C LYS A 746 -50.27 -14.53 -14.71
N ILE A 747 -49.17 -14.06 -14.15
CA ILE A 747 -48.60 -14.59 -12.91
C ILE A 747 -49.50 -14.20 -11.75
N VAL A 748 -49.88 -15.18 -10.93
CA VAL A 748 -50.72 -15.06 -9.73
C VAL A 748 -50.01 -15.68 -8.54
N PHE A 749 -50.13 -15.04 -7.38
CA PHE A 749 -49.52 -15.49 -6.13
C PHE A 749 -50.54 -16.12 -5.21
N ASP A 750 -50.33 -17.38 -4.85
CA ASP A 750 -51.06 -18.03 -3.79
C ASP A 750 -50.20 -17.97 -2.53
N ILE A 751 -50.65 -17.18 -1.55
CA ILE A 751 -49.89 -16.85 -0.35
C ILE A 751 -50.56 -17.50 0.85
N SER A 752 -49.85 -18.45 1.49
CA SER A 752 -50.25 -19.06 2.73
C SER A 752 -49.38 -18.61 3.90
N GLY A 753 -50.02 -18.16 5.00
CA GLY A 753 -49.30 -17.75 6.22
C GLY A 753 -48.64 -18.92 6.95
N THR A 754 -47.69 -18.63 7.82
CA THR A 754 -46.85 -19.58 8.56
C THR A 754 -47.64 -20.71 9.33
N GLU A 755 -48.86 -20.43 9.79
CA GLU A 755 -49.69 -21.45 10.49
C GLU A 755 -50.26 -22.51 9.55
N THR A 756 -50.53 -22.18 8.30
CA THR A 756 -51.09 -23.10 7.29
C THR A 756 -50.01 -23.95 6.65
N ALA A 757 -48.81 -23.40 6.47
CA ALA A 757 -47.63 -24.07 5.90
C ALA A 757 -47.13 -25.21 6.80
N ALA A 758 -47.12 -25.01 8.14
CA ALA A 758 -46.72 -26.04 9.10
C ALA A 758 -47.71 -27.24 9.11
N LYS A 759 -49.01 -27.01 8.88
CA LYS A 759 -50.01 -28.06 8.78
C LYS A 759 -49.95 -28.82 7.45
N GLN A 760 -49.53 -28.18 6.35
CA GLN A 760 -49.39 -28.84 5.05
C GLN A 760 -48.08 -29.64 4.96
N ALA A 761 -46.99 -29.18 5.55
CA ALA A 761 -45.74 -29.92 5.64
C ALA A 761 -45.88 -31.18 6.53
N ALA A 762 -46.57 -31.07 7.67
CA ALA A 762 -46.90 -32.23 8.52
C ALA A 762 -47.79 -33.27 7.83
N LYS A 763 -48.68 -32.87 6.93
CA LYS A 763 -49.52 -33.75 6.15
C LYS A 763 -48.82 -34.43 5.00
N ALA A 764 -47.85 -33.75 4.36
CA ALA A 764 -46.99 -34.32 3.31
C ALA A 764 -46.01 -35.36 3.88
N ASP A 765 -45.47 -35.14 5.08
CA ASP A 765 -44.65 -36.14 5.79
C ASP A 765 -45.44 -37.35 6.31
N GLU A 766 -46.73 -37.19 6.65
CA GLU A 766 -47.61 -38.31 6.98
C GLU A 766 -47.97 -39.16 5.74
N ASP A 767 -48.21 -38.52 4.59
CA ASP A 767 -48.53 -39.24 3.36
C ASP A 767 -47.27 -39.91 2.73
N ALA A 768 -46.06 -39.35 2.92
CA ALA A 768 -44.80 -39.97 2.50
C ALA A 768 -44.33 -41.16 3.37
N ASN A 769 -44.84 -41.28 4.60
CA ASN A 769 -44.58 -42.43 5.47
C ASN A 769 -45.69 -43.53 5.42
N ALA A 770 -46.70 -43.35 4.58
CA ALA A 770 -47.80 -44.28 4.43
C ALA A 770 -47.74 -45.15 3.16
N ASP A 771 -46.77 -44.93 2.26
CA ASP A 771 -46.40 -45.79 1.15
C ASP A 771 -44.99 -46.41 1.43
#